data_8caf5ff3b7f90c9927593caec1562169
#
_entry.id   8caf5ff3b7f90c9927593caec1562169
#
_cell.length_a   1.000
_cell.length_b   1.000
_cell.length_c   1.000
_cell.angle_alpha   90.00
_cell.angle_beta   90.00
_cell.angle_gamma   90.00
#
_symmetry.space_group_name_H-M   'P 1'
#
loop_
_entity.id
_entity.type
_entity.pdbx_description
1 polymer ?
#
loop_
_entity_poly.entity_id
_entity_poly.type
_entity_poly.pdbx_seq_one_letter_code
_entity_poly.pdbx_strand_id
1 'polypeptide(L)'
;MVDARKNAPEQPPAGGWGALNATERQLARQKILVKGNRALLNMNKPGGFDCPSCAWPDPVKPHKAEYCENGAKAVAWEATAKRTGPIFFSEHSVSELRGWSDHALEDQGRLTHPLRYNRDTDRYEAVEWASALSEIGTINRQLDPDRIELYTSGRTSNEAAFLWQLYGRLLGTNNFPDCSDMCHATTTTALPESIGVGKGTVTLEDWEACDCLFIIGQNPGTNSPRMLALLHDMAKRGVPIITFNPLKERALVKFTDPQSPMEMLTGRGQAITSNYYQLRIGGDIVAMQALCKVVIEADDAARVRGDARIVDTAFIEEHTHGFAAFADYCRSLDWNEIERFTALTRAQLNQAAEIYMRSKRVIACWGMGITQHRNGGDAMQQIMNLLLLRGNIGKLGAGACPVRGHSNVQGDRTVGINKTPTEPFLQRLDRAFGFTAPRKWGHDTAECCEAILRGEVDAFLAMGGNFFRAIPDTERVSAKVQHLKLTVYVATKLNRSHLTPGEHSYILPALGRTEIDMQAEGQQTVTVEDSFAMVHGSTGQLKPASEHCRSEPWIIAQLAKGSVADRAAIDWDALVADYARIRDKIEAVIPGFDSYNARIAQPGGFHLPIAARQRKWDTPTGKANFLFAAGMMDEDDDVPERPHYQLMTIRSHDQFNTTIYSYNDRYRGVAGERMVVFMNQDDMARESLTEGDLITFRAVAQDGLERQVSGFKVVAYDIPSGCCAAYYPETNALLPLSHRDVRSNTPAAKSVPVQIVAQSAGTPVESAPEVSEQTPEAAGLISPLA
;
A
#
# COMPACT_ATOMS: atom_id res chain seq x y z
N MET A 1 -35.68 0.32 25.71
CA MET A 1 -34.41 -0.40 25.50
C MET A 1 -33.30 0.54 25.92
N VAL A 2 -32.51 0.21 26.93
CA VAL A 2 -31.39 1.01 27.39
C VAL A 2 -30.28 0.82 26.35
N ASP A 3 -29.82 1.92 25.78
CA ASP A 3 -28.76 1.94 24.76
C ASP A 3 -27.47 1.34 25.36
N ALA A 4 -27.23 0.05 25.08
CA ALA A 4 -26.03 -0.68 25.54
C ALA A 4 -24.71 -0.04 25.10
N ARG A 5 -24.74 0.89 24.12
CA ARG A 5 -23.60 1.65 23.64
C ARG A 5 -23.05 2.68 24.64
N LYS A 6 -23.83 3.05 25.65
CA LYS A 6 -23.40 4.04 26.67
C LYS A 6 -22.51 3.47 27.78
N ASN A 7 -22.40 2.14 27.88
CA ASN A 7 -21.69 1.47 28.99
C ASN A 7 -20.48 0.62 28.56
N ALA A 8 -20.08 0.59 27.28
CA ALA A 8 -18.80 0.00 26.92
C ALA A 8 -17.66 0.86 27.49
N PRO A 9 -16.66 0.28 28.19
CA PRO A 9 -15.56 1.04 28.74
C PRO A 9 -14.86 1.80 27.62
N GLU A 10 -14.61 3.10 27.82
CA GLU A 10 -13.94 3.96 26.85
C GLU A 10 -12.58 3.32 26.51
N GLN A 11 -12.41 2.92 25.25
CA GLN A 11 -11.17 2.28 24.82
C GLN A 11 -10.01 3.29 24.93
N PRO A 12 -8.81 2.89 25.43
CA PRO A 12 -7.67 3.80 25.54
C PRO A 12 -7.30 4.42 24.19
N PRO A 13 -6.79 5.68 24.16
CA PRO A 13 -6.34 6.33 22.92
C PRO A 13 -5.34 5.47 22.14
N ALA A 14 -5.25 5.66 20.83
CA ALA A 14 -4.16 5.12 20.04
C ALA A 14 -2.83 5.80 20.42
N GLY A 15 -1.70 5.17 20.12
CA GLY A 15 -0.35 5.68 20.45
C GLY A 15 0.03 5.47 21.92
N GLY A 16 0.56 6.50 22.57
CA GLY A 16 0.91 6.52 23.98
C GLY A 16 1.85 5.39 24.43
N TRP A 17 1.73 4.96 25.68
CA TRP A 17 2.50 3.86 26.27
C TRP A 17 2.31 2.52 25.52
N GLY A 18 1.12 2.32 24.93
CA GLY A 18 0.86 1.14 24.11
C GLY A 18 1.80 1.00 22.92
N ALA A 19 2.09 2.10 22.24
CA ALA A 19 3.01 2.13 21.10
C ALA A 19 4.47 1.89 21.52
N LEU A 20 4.92 2.54 22.61
CA LEU A 20 6.28 2.34 23.13
C LEU A 20 6.49 0.90 23.58
N ASN A 21 5.58 0.35 24.38
CA ASN A 21 5.66 -1.02 24.85
C ASN A 21 5.63 -2.05 23.71
N ALA A 22 4.83 -1.82 22.66
CA ALA A 22 4.80 -2.69 21.48
C ALA A 22 6.12 -2.64 20.71
N THR A 23 6.72 -1.45 20.57
CA THR A 23 8.04 -1.25 19.95
C THR A 23 9.12 -2.03 20.71
N GLU A 24 9.23 -1.84 22.03
CA GLU A 24 10.26 -2.49 22.87
C GLU A 24 10.09 -4.01 22.88
N ARG A 25 8.85 -4.51 22.98
CA ARG A 25 8.58 -5.95 22.89
C ARG A 25 9.04 -6.54 21.56
N GLN A 26 8.78 -5.84 20.45
CA GLN A 26 9.18 -6.32 19.13
C GLN A 26 10.70 -6.33 18.95
N LEU A 27 11.41 -5.30 19.43
CA LEU A 27 12.88 -5.25 19.42
C LEU A 27 13.48 -6.38 20.28
N ALA A 28 12.89 -6.65 21.45
CA ALA A 28 13.32 -7.74 22.34
C ALA A 28 13.08 -9.12 21.69
N ARG A 29 11.89 -9.34 21.10
CA ARG A 29 11.54 -10.60 20.41
C ARG A 29 12.50 -10.89 19.25
N GLN A 30 12.93 -9.85 18.53
CA GLN A 30 13.90 -9.96 17.44
C GLN A 30 15.36 -9.97 17.92
N LYS A 31 15.60 -9.98 19.26
CA LYS A 31 16.92 -10.03 19.91
C LYS A 31 17.86 -8.87 19.54
N ILE A 32 17.30 -7.67 19.36
CA ILE A 32 18.02 -6.47 18.93
C ILE A 32 17.70 -5.22 19.78
N LEU A 33 17.32 -5.38 21.03
CA LEU A 33 16.82 -4.29 21.87
C LEU A 33 17.73 -3.03 21.83
N VAL A 34 19.02 -3.17 22.11
CA VAL A 34 19.97 -2.03 22.12
C VAL A 34 20.30 -1.55 20.70
N LYS A 35 20.64 -2.50 19.81
CA LYS A 35 20.99 -2.20 18.40
C LYS A 35 19.79 -1.59 17.67
N GLY A 36 18.59 -2.12 17.92
CA GLY A 36 17.35 -1.64 17.28
C GLY A 36 16.98 -0.23 17.72
N ASN A 37 16.99 0.07 19.02
CA ASN A 37 16.74 1.43 19.52
C ASN A 37 17.72 2.45 18.94
N ARG A 38 19.02 2.08 18.84
CA ARG A 38 20.02 2.95 18.21
C ARG A 38 19.73 3.18 16.71
N ALA A 39 19.30 2.15 15.99
CA ALA A 39 18.92 2.24 14.59
C ALA A 39 17.70 3.17 14.40
N LEU A 40 16.67 3.01 15.22
CA LEU A 40 15.44 3.83 15.15
C LEU A 40 15.72 5.33 15.33
N LEU A 41 16.72 5.72 16.11
CA LEU A 41 17.09 7.13 16.27
C LEU A 41 17.69 7.76 15.00
N ASN A 42 18.14 6.95 14.04
CA ASN A 42 18.71 7.40 12.77
C ASN A 42 17.76 7.22 11.59
N MET A 43 16.57 6.61 11.80
CA MET A 43 15.57 6.40 10.76
C MET A 43 14.90 7.70 10.34
N ASN A 44 14.64 7.88 9.05
CA ASN A 44 13.95 9.03 8.44
C ASN A 44 14.66 10.37 8.75
N LYS A 45 15.98 10.37 8.76
CA LYS A 45 16.80 11.56 9.02
C LYS A 45 17.91 11.69 7.98
N PRO A 46 18.37 12.92 7.70
CA PRO A 46 19.53 13.13 6.82
C PRO A 46 20.72 12.27 7.22
N GLY A 47 21.29 11.53 6.26
CA GLY A 47 22.41 10.60 6.48
C GLY A 47 22.04 9.28 7.18
N GLY A 48 20.78 9.07 7.53
CA GLY A 48 20.24 7.80 8.03
C GLY A 48 19.57 6.99 6.92
N PHE A 49 18.87 5.94 7.34
CA PHE A 49 18.10 5.11 6.42
C PHE A 49 16.61 5.48 6.48
N ASP A 50 15.96 5.35 5.33
CA ASP A 50 14.53 5.52 5.20
C ASP A 50 13.75 4.31 5.73
N CYS A 51 12.58 4.55 6.31
CA CYS A 51 11.71 3.50 6.85
C CYS A 51 11.31 2.49 5.77
N PRO A 52 11.53 1.17 5.96
CA PRO A 52 11.12 0.16 4.99
C PRO A 52 9.61 -0.14 5.01
N SER A 53 8.78 0.75 5.56
CA SER A 53 7.32 0.59 5.68
C SER A 53 6.59 1.51 4.69
N CYS A 54 5.93 2.57 5.15
CA CYS A 54 5.11 3.45 4.32
C CYS A 54 5.90 4.61 3.71
N ALA A 55 5.33 5.24 2.68
CA ALA A 55 5.88 6.38 1.95
C ALA A 55 5.46 7.73 2.57
N TRP A 56 5.46 7.86 3.90
CA TRP A 56 5.19 9.15 4.55
C TRP A 56 6.44 10.03 4.49
N PRO A 57 6.31 11.31 4.09
CA PRO A 57 7.46 12.20 3.86
C PRO A 57 8.28 12.47 5.11
N ASP A 58 9.56 12.79 4.90
CA ASP A 58 10.47 13.18 5.95
C ASP A 58 10.49 14.71 6.13
N PRO A 59 10.41 15.21 7.37
CA PRO A 59 10.47 16.64 7.61
C PRO A 59 11.90 17.18 7.40
N VAL A 60 12.03 18.38 6.85
CA VAL A 60 13.34 19.06 6.67
C VAL A 60 14.04 19.24 8.01
N LYS A 61 13.29 19.46 9.09
CA LYS A 61 13.79 19.56 10.46
C LYS A 61 13.24 18.40 11.29
N PRO A 62 13.95 17.26 11.36
CA PRO A 62 13.46 16.09 12.05
C PRO A 62 13.39 16.29 13.57
N HIS A 63 12.39 15.67 14.22
CA HIS A 63 12.32 15.54 15.67
C HIS A 63 13.39 14.57 16.21
N LYS A 64 13.45 14.41 17.54
CA LYS A 64 14.35 13.43 18.16
C LYS A 64 14.06 12.00 17.71
N ALA A 65 12.78 11.68 17.54
CA ALA A 65 12.31 10.39 17.03
C ALA A 65 11.42 10.60 15.79
N GLU A 66 11.88 10.15 14.63
CA GLU A 66 11.14 10.21 13.36
C GLU A 66 10.62 8.84 12.96
N TYR A 67 10.20 8.03 13.92
CA TYR A 67 9.63 6.72 13.68
C TYR A 67 8.27 6.57 14.37
N CYS A 68 7.44 5.72 13.82
CA CYS A 68 6.21 5.27 14.42
C CYS A 68 6.33 3.81 14.86
N GLU A 69 5.34 3.32 15.61
CA GLU A 69 5.28 1.94 16.06
C GLU A 69 5.43 0.92 14.92
N ASN A 70 4.69 1.08 13.81
CA ASN A 70 4.74 0.13 12.71
C ASN A 70 6.05 0.22 11.92
N GLY A 71 6.64 1.41 11.79
CA GLY A 71 7.99 1.58 11.25
C GLY A 71 9.03 0.89 12.13
N ALA A 72 8.92 1.02 13.45
CA ALA A 72 9.80 0.34 14.40
C ALA A 72 9.68 -1.19 14.33
N LYS A 73 8.45 -1.73 14.17
CA LYS A 73 8.22 -3.16 13.93
C LYS A 73 8.85 -3.63 12.61
N ALA A 74 8.72 -2.86 11.54
CA ALA A 74 9.34 -3.17 10.25
C ALA A 74 10.88 -3.21 10.35
N VAL A 75 11.49 -2.24 11.03
CA VAL A 75 12.94 -2.22 11.30
C VAL A 75 13.34 -3.40 12.17
N ALA A 76 12.59 -3.70 13.25
CA ALA A 76 12.89 -4.85 14.10
C ALA A 76 12.86 -6.17 13.31
N TRP A 77 11.90 -6.30 12.41
CA TRP A 77 11.71 -7.47 11.57
C TRP A 77 12.85 -7.65 10.56
N GLU A 78 13.31 -6.56 9.96
CA GLU A 78 14.41 -6.56 8.99
C GLU A 78 15.78 -6.73 9.67
N ALA A 79 16.03 -5.99 10.77
CA ALA A 79 17.32 -5.98 11.48
C ALA A 79 17.49 -7.15 12.46
N THR A 80 16.56 -8.09 12.50
CA THR A 80 16.54 -9.23 13.43
C THR A 80 17.89 -9.94 13.58
N ALA A 81 18.17 -10.46 14.77
CA ALA A 81 19.34 -11.33 15.00
C ALA A 81 19.11 -12.77 14.54
N LYS A 82 17.88 -13.17 14.21
CA LYS A 82 17.55 -14.50 13.73
C LYS A 82 18.04 -14.72 12.30
N ARG A 83 18.42 -15.96 11.96
CA ARG A 83 18.97 -16.31 10.64
C ARG A 83 18.33 -17.59 10.11
N THR A 84 17.99 -17.57 8.83
CA THR A 84 17.43 -18.68 8.05
C THR A 84 18.47 -19.07 7.01
N GLY A 85 19.27 -20.07 7.33
CA GLY A 85 20.41 -20.50 6.53
C GLY A 85 20.31 -21.95 6.07
N PRO A 86 21.39 -22.51 5.48
CA PRO A 86 21.38 -23.86 4.90
C PRO A 86 20.95 -24.96 5.86
N ILE A 87 21.30 -24.86 7.17
CA ILE A 87 20.88 -25.84 8.17
C ILE A 87 19.36 -25.90 8.28
N PHE A 88 18.68 -24.75 8.37
CA PHE A 88 17.23 -24.69 8.42
C PHE A 88 16.59 -25.42 7.20
N PHE A 89 17.10 -25.13 6.00
CA PHE A 89 16.56 -25.75 4.78
C PHE A 89 16.95 -27.25 4.63
N SER A 90 17.99 -27.72 5.30
CA SER A 90 18.30 -29.14 5.33
C SER A 90 17.37 -29.91 6.28
N GLU A 91 16.78 -29.24 7.27
CA GLU A 91 15.88 -29.84 8.26
C GLU A 91 14.41 -29.83 7.78
N HIS A 92 14.02 -28.85 6.99
CA HIS A 92 12.63 -28.62 6.58
C HIS A 92 12.42 -28.72 5.07
N SER A 93 11.46 -29.54 4.64
CA SER A 93 11.05 -29.62 3.24
C SER A 93 10.08 -28.47 2.87
N VAL A 94 9.99 -28.14 1.57
CA VAL A 94 9.02 -27.13 1.07
C VAL A 94 7.58 -27.57 1.37
N SER A 95 7.27 -28.86 1.26
CA SER A 95 5.94 -29.41 1.57
C SER A 95 5.61 -29.26 3.06
N GLU A 96 6.56 -29.47 3.96
CA GLU A 96 6.40 -29.22 5.40
C GLU A 96 6.14 -27.72 5.67
N LEU A 97 6.96 -26.84 5.11
CA LEU A 97 6.87 -25.40 5.32
C LEU A 97 5.56 -24.78 4.79
N ARG A 98 4.91 -25.42 3.81
CA ARG A 98 3.57 -25.00 3.33
C ARG A 98 2.51 -25.06 4.44
N GLY A 99 2.66 -25.95 5.41
CA GLY A 99 1.78 -26.05 6.58
C GLY A 99 2.00 -24.96 7.64
N TRP A 100 3.10 -24.19 7.55
CA TRP A 100 3.42 -23.17 8.54
C TRP A 100 2.60 -21.88 8.27
N SER A 101 2.33 -21.11 9.34
CA SER A 101 1.69 -19.79 9.18
C SER A 101 2.64 -18.77 8.53
N ASP A 102 2.09 -17.75 7.88
CA ASP A 102 2.89 -16.68 7.26
C ASP A 102 3.82 -16.00 8.29
N HIS A 103 3.31 -15.79 9.52
CA HIS A 103 4.12 -15.27 10.62
C HIS A 103 5.29 -16.21 10.99
N ALA A 104 5.03 -17.51 11.11
CA ALA A 104 6.07 -18.49 11.49
C ALA A 104 7.19 -18.56 10.44
N LEU A 105 6.85 -18.51 9.15
CA LEU A 105 7.82 -18.50 8.04
C LEU A 105 8.75 -17.27 8.13
N GLU A 106 8.19 -16.08 8.24
CA GLU A 106 8.99 -14.86 8.26
C GLU A 106 9.75 -14.67 9.60
N ASP A 107 9.22 -15.16 10.73
CA ASP A 107 9.85 -15.03 12.05
C ASP A 107 11.11 -15.90 12.22
N GLN A 108 11.41 -16.82 11.27
CA GLN A 108 12.68 -17.56 11.25
C GLN A 108 13.89 -16.64 11.08
N GLY A 109 13.74 -15.48 10.45
CA GLY A 109 14.77 -14.46 10.37
C GLY A 109 15.23 -14.14 8.95
N ARG A 110 16.47 -13.62 8.85
CA ARG A 110 17.06 -13.20 7.57
C ARG A 110 17.61 -14.39 6.80
N LEU A 111 17.32 -14.45 5.51
CA LEU A 111 17.99 -15.33 4.56
C LEU A 111 19.49 -15.00 4.53
N THR A 112 20.34 -16.03 4.41
CA THR A 112 21.78 -15.86 4.55
C THR A 112 22.60 -16.31 3.35
N HIS A 113 22.11 -17.22 2.52
CA HIS A 113 22.85 -17.81 1.39
C HIS A 113 21.95 -17.84 0.16
N PRO A 114 22.52 -17.78 -1.05
CA PRO A 114 21.80 -18.15 -2.26
C PRO A 114 21.35 -19.61 -2.16
N LEU A 115 20.13 -19.88 -2.56
CA LEU A 115 19.50 -21.19 -2.42
C LEU A 115 18.93 -21.63 -3.78
N ARG A 116 19.07 -22.91 -4.09
CA ARG A 116 18.44 -23.57 -5.24
C ARG A 116 17.52 -24.67 -4.74
N TYR A 117 16.31 -24.74 -5.29
CA TYR A 117 15.38 -25.83 -5.00
C TYR A 117 15.82 -27.13 -5.64
N ASN A 118 15.88 -28.19 -4.85
CA ASN A 118 16.10 -29.54 -5.31
C ASN A 118 14.78 -30.32 -5.23
N ARG A 119 14.25 -30.69 -6.38
CA ARG A 119 12.95 -31.37 -6.50
C ARG A 119 12.97 -32.78 -5.92
N ASP A 120 14.11 -33.49 -5.99
CA ASP A 120 14.21 -34.85 -5.52
C ASP A 120 14.17 -34.92 -3.98
N THR A 121 14.71 -33.91 -3.31
CA THR A 121 14.72 -33.82 -1.85
C THR A 121 13.60 -32.96 -1.28
N ASP A 122 12.85 -32.25 -2.15
CA ASP A 122 11.85 -31.24 -1.79
C ASP A 122 12.41 -30.17 -0.84
N ARG A 123 13.67 -29.75 -1.03
CA ARG A 123 14.37 -28.79 -0.19
C ARG A 123 15.09 -27.73 -0.97
N TYR A 124 15.32 -26.59 -0.32
CA TYR A 124 16.26 -25.61 -0.80
C TYR A 124 17.67 -25.93 -0.31
N GLU A 125 18.63 -25.92 -1.21
CA GLU A 125 20.05 -26.23 -0.94
C GLU A 125 20.91 -24.99 -1.26
N ALA A 126 21.95 -24.76 -0.45
CA ALA A 126 22.88 -23.65 -0.72
C ALA A 126 23.59 -23.85 -2.05
N VAL A 127 23.75 -22.77 -2.79
CA VAL A 127 24.46 -22.73 -4.08
C VAL A 127 25.39 -21.51 -4.11
N GLU A 128 26.51 -21.62 -4.81
CA GLU A 128 27.39 -20.47 -5.02
C GLU A 128 26.75 -19.42 -5.93
N TRP A 129 26.99 -18.12 -5.63
CA TRP A 129 26.45 -17.02 -6.45
C TRP A 129 26.76 -17.20 -7.94
N ALA A 130 28.01 -17.53 -8.29
CA ALA A 130 28.42 -17.69 -9.69
C ALA A 130 27.62 -18.79 -10.41
N SER A 131 27.37 -19.91 -9.72
CA SER A 131 26.59 -21.03 -10.27
C SER A 131 25.12 -20.62 -10.46
N ALA A 132 24.48 -20.05 -9.42
CA ALA A 132 23.09 -19.61 -9.50
C ALA A 132 22.87 -18.61 -10.64
N LEU A 133 23.72 -17.59 -10.74
CA LEU A 133 23.63 -16.54 -11.77
C LEU A 133 23.86 -17.08 -13.17
N SER A 134 24.81 -18.00 -13.34
CA SER A 134 25.09 -18.66 -14.62
C SER A 134 23.93 -19.54 -15.09
N GLU A 135 23.35 -20.32 -14.19
CA GLU A 135 22.20 -21.18 -14.46
C GLU A 135 20.97 -20.34 -14.83
N ILE A 136 20.61 -19.32 -14.02
CA ILE A 136 19.51 -18.40 -14.29
C ILE A 136 19.71 -17.70 -15.64
N GLY A 137 20.92 -17.17 -15.91
CA GLY A 137 21.22 -16.50 -17.16
C GLY A 137 21.11 -17.42 -18.37
N THR A 138 21.51 -18.66 -18.24
CA THR A 138 21.39 -19.67 -19.30
C THR A 138 19.94 -19.99 -19.62
N ILE A 139 19.10 -20.15 -18.60
CA ILE A 139 17.67 -20.39 -18.78
C ILE A 139 17.02 -19.17 -19.45
N ASN A 140 17.23 -17.96 -18.92
CA ASN A 140 16.63 -16.75 -19.46
C ASN A 140 16.95 -16.50 -20.94
N ARG A 141 18.16 -16.82 -21.40
CA ARG A 141 18.53 -16.69 -22.83
C ARG A 141 17.75 -17.61 -23.76
N GLN A 142 17.19 -18.69 -23.25
CA GLN A 142 16.46 -19.68 -24.05
C GLN A 142 14.95 -19.45 -24.09
N LEU A 143 14.44 -18.54 -23.21
CA LEU A 143 13.02 -18.27 -23.10
C LEU A 143 12.57 -17.19 -24.10
N ASP A 144 11.32 -17.28 -24.51
CA ASP A 144 10.63 -16.20 -25.21
C ASP A 144 10.45 -15.01 -24.23
N PRO A 145 10.93 -13.81 -24.54
CA PRO A 145 10.79 -12.65 -23.70
C PRO A 145 9.34 -12.32 -23.29
N ASP A 146 8.37 -12.57 -24.17
CA ASP A 146 6.95 -12.34 -23.89
C ASP A 146 6.39 -13.29 -22.81
N ARG A 147 7.13 -14.33 -22.44
CA ARG A 147 6.77 -15.34 -21.43
C ARG A 147 7.55 -15.18 -20.11
N ILE A 148 8.25 -14.05 -19.95
CA ILE A 148 9.02 -13.70 -18.74
C ILE A 148 8.30 -12.57 -18.02
N GLU A 149 8.03 -12.75 -16.73
CA GLU A 149 7.44 -11.74 -15.83
C GLU A 149 8.47 -11.23 -14.82
N LEU A 150 8.56 -9.91 -14.66
CA LEU A 150 9.49 -9.26 -13.74
C LEU A 150 8.73 -8.46 -12.69
N TYR A 151 8.41 -9.10 -11.56
CA TYR A 151 7.68 -8.46 -10.46
C TYR A 151 8.58 -7.51 -9.66
N THR A 152 8.02 -6.37 -9.25
CA THR A 152 8.70 -5.37 -8.42
C THR A 152 7.92 -5.08 -7.14
N SER A 153 8.59 -5.21 -6.00
CA SER A 153 8.06 -4.77 -4.70
C SER A 153 8.14 -3.25 -4.57
N GLY A 154 7.12 -2.61 -4.02
CA GLY A 154 7.13 -1.17 -3.74
C GLY A 154 8.12 -0.72 -2.64
N ARG A 155 9.05 -1.57 -2.22
CA ARG A 155 10.17 -1.24 -1.32
C ARG A 155 11.50 -1.13 -2.06
N THR A 156 11.56 -1.55 -3.32
CA THR A 156 12.74 -1.48 -4.17
C THR A 156 13.19 -0.03 -4.33
N SER A 157 14.50 0.26 -4.24
CA SER A 157 15.02 1.62 -4.39
C SER A 157 14.92 2.12 -5.84
N ASN A 158 15.02 3.43 -6.05
CA ASN A 158 14.99 4.00 -7.41
C ASN A 158 16.11 3.43 -8.28
N GLU A 159 17.32 3.28 -7.73
CA GLU A 159 18.47 2.71 -8.44
C GLU A 159 18.22 1.26 -8.86
N ALA A 160 17.71 0.45 -7.93
CA ALA A 160 17.39 -0.95 -8.22
C ALA A 160 16.22 -1.07 -9.21
N ALA A 161 15.14 -0.31 -9.02
CA ALA A 161 13.98 -0.31 -9.91
C ALA A 161 14.37 0.14 -11.34
N PHE A 162 15.23 1.16 -11.46
CA PHE A 162 15.72 1.61 -12.76
C PHE A 162 16.56 0.52 -13.47
N LEU A 163 17.46 -0.14 -12.76
CA LEU A 163 18.23 -1.24 -13.35
C LEU A 163 17.33 -2.44 -13.67
N TRP A 164 16.30 -2.70 -12.85
CA TRP A 164 15.38 -3.81 -13.08
C TRP A 164 14.54 -3.63 -14.35
N GLN A 165 13.99 -2.44 -14.56
CA GLN A 165 13.28 -2.15 -15.81
C GLN A 165 14.21 -2.15 -17.04
N LEU A 166 15.46 -1.70 -16.89
CA LEU A 166 16.45 -1.76 -17.96
C LEU A 166 16.77 -3.22 -18.32
N TYR A 167 16.97 -4.07 -17.31
CA TYR A 167 17.23 -5.49 -17.48
C TYR A 167 16.07 -6.19 -18.23
N GLY A 168 14.81 -5.97 -17.81
CA GLY A 168 13.64 -6.56 -18.47
C GLY A 168 13.50 -6.11 -19.92
N ARG A 169 13.76 -4.84 -20.22
CA ARG A 169 13.70 -4.33 -21.59
C ARG A 169 14.85 -4.82 -22.46
N LEU A 170 16.01 -5.08 -21.88
CA LEU A 170 17.11 -5.77 -22.58
C LEU A 170 16.80 -7.25 -22.80
N LEU A 171 16.07 -7.93 -21.91
CA LEU A 171 15.53 -9.26 -22.18
C LEU A 171 14.56 -9.24 -23.36
N GLY A 172 13.85 -8.12 -23.58
CA GLY A 172 12.92 -7.92 -24.69
C GLY A 172 11.44 -7.84 -24.26
N THR A 173 11.16 -7.61 -22.98
CA THR A 173 9.78 -7.56 -22.45
C THR A 173 9.46 -6.27 -21.71
N ASN A 174 8.17 -5.92 -21.65
CA ASN A 174 7.58 -4.91 -20.77
C ASN A 174 6.65 -5.53 -19.72
N ASN A 175 6.73 -6.83 -19.46
CA ASN A 175 5.96 -7.51 -18.44
C ASN A 175 6.51 -7.13 -17.04
N PHE A 176 5.94 -6.07 -16.47
CA PHE A 176 6.33 -5.54 -15.17
C PHE A 176 5.13 -5.50 -14.21
N PRO A 177 4.60 -6.66 -13.77
CA PRO A 177 3.66 -6.67 -12.68
C PRO A 177 4.32 -6.03 -11.44
N ASP A 178 3.60 -5.15 -10.74
CA ASP A 178 4.19 -4.47 -9.59
C ASP A 178 3.21 -4.30 -8.42
N CYS A 179 3.76 -3.89 -7.29
CA CYS A 179 3.00 -3.63 -6.08
C CYS A 179 1.95 -2.51 -6.27
N SER A 180 2.19 -1.53 -7.16
CA SER A 180 1.27 -0.44 -7.44
C SER A 180 -0.03 -0.93 -8.09
N ASP A 181 0.04 -1.97 -8.91
CA ASP A 181 -1.13 -2.58 -9.56
C ASP A 181 -2.15 -3.09 -8.53
N MET A 182 -1.68 -3.52 -7.37
CA MET A 182 -2.54 -3.99 -6.27
C MET A 182 -2.86 -2.89 -5.24
N CYS A 183 -2.39 -1.65 -5.45
CA CYS A 183 -2.44 -0.60 -4.43
C CYS A 183 -3.07 0.70 -4.97
N HIS A 184 -2.33 1.43 -5.78
CA HIS A 184 -2.66 2.78 -6.22
C HIS A 184 -2.56 2.99 -7.75
N ALA A 185 -2.56 1.91 -8.55
CA ALA A 185 -2.64 2.06 -10.01
C ALA A 185 -3.91 2.82 -10.42
N THR A 186 -5.02 2.61 -9.71
CA THR A 186 -6.26 3.36 -9.88
C THR A 186 -6.04 4.89 -9.75
N THR A 187 -5.24 5.34 -8.77
CA THR A 187 -4.87 6.77 -8.66
C THR A 187 -4.04 7.23 -9.86
N THR A 188 -3.10 6.40 -10.29
CA THR A 188 -2.19 6.75 -11.38
C THR A 188 -2.90 6.80 -12.74
N THR A 189 -4.00 6.06 -12.90
CA THR A 189 -4.85 6.08 -14.12
C THR A 189 -5.90 7.18 -14.09
N ALA A 190 -6.60 7.39 -12.98
CA ALA A 190 -7.75 8.29 -12.91
C ALA A 190 -7.36 9.79 -12.78
N LEU A 191 -6.33 10.12 -12.00
CA LEU A 191 -5.93 11.53 -11.82
C LEU A 191 -5.43 12.22 -13.09
N PRO A 192 -4.68 11.56 -14.00
CA PRO A 192 -4.28 12.20 -15.26
C PRO A 192 -5.43 12.69 -16.10
N GLU A 193 -6.59 12.00 -16.10
CA GLU A 193 -7.79 12.45 -16.80
C GLU A 193 -8.36 13.75 -16.20
N SER A 194 -8.26 13.90 -14.87
CA SER A 194 -8.75 15.09 -14.15
C SER A 194 -7.77 16.26 -14.17
N ILE A 195 -6.47 16.03 -13.86
CA ILE A 195 -5.48 17.10 -13.62
C ILE A 195 -4.14 16.92 -14.33
N GLY A 196 -4.03 15.94 -15.23
CA GLY A 196 -2.82 15.70 -16.03
C GLY A 196 -1.64 15.03 -15.30
N VAL A 197 -1.82 14.56 -14.06
CA VAL A 197 -0.75 13.91 -13.30
C VAL A 197 -1.29 12.86 -12.34
N GLY A 198 -0.66 11.68 -12.30
CA GLY A 198 -1.04 10.56 -11.43
C GLY A 198 -0.44 10.60 -10.02
N LYS A 199 -0.06 11.77 -9.53
CA LYS A 199 0.59 12.00 -8.22
C LYS A 199 -0.19 13.01 -7.39
N GLY A 200 0.10 13.04 -6.09
CA GLY A 200 -0.41 14.06 -5.17
C GLY A 200 0.09 15.46 -5.53
N THR A 201 -0.66 16.48 -5.10
CA THR A 201 -0.36 17.88 -5.38
C THR A 201 0.00 18.68 -4.14
N VAL A 202 0.29 18.02 -3.02
CA VAL A 202 0.59 18.65 -1.72
C VAL A 202 2.01 18.37 -1.25
N THR A 203 2.51 19.23 -0.35
CA THR A 203 3.76 19.07 0.40
C THR A 203 3.49 19.13 1.91
N LEU A 204 4.49 18.93 2.76
CA LEU A 204 4.33 19.06 4.22
C LEU A 204 3.91 20.49 4.62
N GLU A 205 4.42 21.51 3.93
CA GLU A 205 4.06 22.91 4.16
C GLU A 205 2.58 23.19 3.84
N ASP A 206 2.00 22.48 2.87
CA ASP A 206 0.57 22.57 2.58
C ASP A 206 -0.26 22.04 3.78
N TRP A 207 0.18 20.98 4.45
CA TRP A 207 -0.48 20.46 5.64
C TRP A 207 -0.44 21.44 6.83
N GLU A 208 0.66 22.16 6.99
CA GLU A 208 0.77 23.20 8.01
C GLU A 208 -0.17 24.39 7.72
N ALA A 209 -0.38 24.71 6.45
CA ALA A 209 -1.16 25.85 5.99
C ALA A 209 -2.66 25.56 5.78
N CYS A 210 -3.07 24.29 5.73
CA CYS A 210 -4.44 23.92 5.42
C CYS A 210 -5.41 24.28 6.57
N ASP A 211 -6.67 24.58 6.23
CA ASP A 211 -7.72 24.96 7.18
C ASP A 211 -8.91 23.98 7.20
N CYS A 212 -8.83 22.89 6.42
CA CYS A 212 -9.73 21.73 6.50
C CYS A 212 -9.08 20.51 5.83
N LEU A 213 -9.22 19.34 6.45
CA LEU A 213 -8.71 18.09 5.93
C LEU A 213 -9.84 17.07 5.78
N PHE A 214 -9.92 16.43 4.61
CA PHE A 214 -10.74 15.24 4.39
C PHE A 214 -9.86 13.99 4.43
N ILE A 215 -10.28 12.98 5.20
CA ILE A 215 -9.66 11.65 5.23
C ILE A 215 -10.71 10.65 4.75
N ILE A 216 -10.45 10.01 3.60
CA ILE A 216 -11.43 9.18 2.91
C ILE A 216 -10.85 7.78 2.70
N GLY A 217 -11.53 6.75 3.23
CA GLY A 217 -11.10 5.36 3.07
C GLY A 217 -9.67 5.06 3.54
N GLN A 218 -9.24 5.66 4.66
CA GLN A 218 -7.88 5.51 5.17
C GLN A 218 -7.85 5.22 6.69
N ASN A 219 -6.91 4.37 7.11
CA ASN A 219 -6.59 4.13 8.53
C ASN A 219 -5.13 4.51 8.81
N PRO A 220 -4.83 5.80 9.07
CA PRO A 220 -3.45 6.24 9.31
C PRO A 220 -2.83 5.57 10.54
N GLY A 221 -3.61 5.25 11.57
CA GLY A 221 -3.11 4.60 12.78
C GLY A 221 -2.46 3.24 12.56
N THR A 222 -2.85 2.54 11.52
CA THR A 222 -2.29 1.24 11.13
C THR A 222 -1.36 1.35 9.93
N ASN A 223 -1.72 2.16 8.91
CA ASN A 223 -1.03 2.16 7.62
C ASN A 223 0.09 3.20 7.53
N SER A 224 -0.08 4.38 8.16
CA SER A 224 0.87 5.49 8.08
C SER A 224 0.93 6.27 9.42
N PRO A 225 1.33 5.63 10.54
CA PRO A 225 1.19 6.26 11.86
C PRO A 225 2.03 7.52 12.07
N ARG A 226 3.05 7.81 11.26
CA ARG A 226 3.75 9.11 11.28
C ARG A 226 2.83 10.28 10.92
N MET A 227 1.82 10.05 10.09
CA MET A 227 0.78 11.04 9.78
C MET A 227 0.03 11.52 11.03
N LEU A 228 -0.07 10.68 12.07
CA LEU A 228 -0.81 11.03 13.29
C LEU A 228 -0.24 12.25 14.03
N ALA A 229 1.07 12.49 13.97
CA ALA A 229 1.67 13.68 14.56
C ALA A 229 1.12 14.98 13.93
N LEU A 230 1.02 15.02 12.59
CA LEU A 230 0.43 16.17 11.89
C LEU A 230 -1.07 16.30 12.15
N LEU A 231 -1.82 15.17 12.16
CA LEU A 231 -3.25 15.19 12.48
C LEU A 231 -3.51 15.71 13.89
N HIS A 232 -2.68 15.31 14.84
CA HIS A 232 -2.74 15.75 16.22
C HIS A 232 -2.50 17.27 16.34
N ASP A 233 -1.49 17.80 15.67
CA ASP A 233 -1.18 19.24 15.66
C ASP A 233 -2.27 20.05 14.96
N MET A 234 -2.83 19.55 13.86
CA MET A 234 -3.98 20.14 13.19
C MET A 234 -5.21 20.19 14.11
N ALA A 235 -5.52 19.07 14.78
CA ALA A 235 -6.64 19.01 15.71
C ALA A 235 -6.44 19.97 16.89
N LYS A 236 -5.23 20.10 17.45
CA LYS A 236 -4.89 21.10 18.47
C LYS A 236 -5.08 22.56 18.02
N ARG A 237 -4.81 22.83 16.74
CA ARG A 237 -5.06 24.15 16.13
C ARG A 237 -6.53 24.40 15.82
N GLY A 238 -7.42 23.41 16.04
CA GLY A 238 -8.84 23.49 15.71
C GLY A 238 -9.16 23.40 14.22
N VAL A 239 -8.26 22.86 13.41
CA VAL A 239 -8.51 22.60 11.99
C VAL A 239 -9.52 21.45 11.88
N PRO A 240 -10.66 21.61 11.18
CA PRO A 240 -11.61 20.56 10.98
C PRO A 240 -10.99 19.37 10.21
N ILE A 241 -11.11 18.19 10.79
CA ILE A 241 -10.73 16.90 10.16
C ILE A 241 -12.01 16.10 9.96
N ILE A 242 -12.39 15.90 8.71
CA ILE A 242 -13.61 15.21 8.28
C ILE A 242 -13.22 13.82 7.79
N THR A 243 -13.80 12.79 8.41
CA THR A 243 -13.48 11.40 8.04
C THR A 243 -14.70 10.70 7.44
N PHE A 244 -14.50 10.09 6.25
CA PHE A 244 -15.42 9.13 5.62
C PHE A 244 -14.76 7.74 5.65
N ASN A 245 -15.34 6.81 6.43
CA ASN A 245 -14.81 5.46 6.55
C ASN A 245 -15.91 4.52 7.10
N PRO A 246 -16.10 3.31 6.55
CA PRO A 246 -17.06 2.34 7.10
C PRO A 246 -16.75 1.92 8.55
N LEU A 247 -15.47 1.78 8.90
CA LEU A 247 -15.03 1.43 10.25
C LEU A 247 -14.63 2.67 11.05
N LYS A 248 -14.98 2.70 12.32
CA LYS A 248 -14.56 3.73 13.25
C LYS A 248 -13.17 3.44 13.80
N GLU A 249 -12.16 3.88 13.06
CA GLU A 249 -10.76 3.57 13.34
C GLU A 249 -10.24 4.35 14.57
N ARG A 250 -9.66 3.63 15.52
CA ARG A 250 -9.27 4.15 16.84
C ARG A 250 -8.40 5.39 16.80
N ALA A 251 -7.38 5.40 15.94
CA ALA A 251 -6.43 6.50 15.84
C ALA A 251 -7.03 7.76 15.20
N LEU A 252 -8.11 7.63 14.44
CA LEU A 252 -8.90 8.76 13.92
C LEU A 252 -9.88 9.29 14.96
N VAL A 253 -10.24 8.50 15.98
CA VAL A 253 -11.07 8.97 17.09
C VAL A 253 -10.21 9.73 18.09
N LYS A 254 -9.14 9.11 18.61
CA LYS A 254 -8.34 9.69 19.69
C LYS A 254 -6.89 9.17 19.64
N PHE A 255 -5.94 10.07 19.77
CA PHE A 255 -4.51 9.75 19.74
C PHE A 255 -3.76 10.44 20.87
N THR A 256 -2.85 9.71 21.52
CA THR A 256 -1.88 10.22 22.51
C THR A 256 -0.51 10.28 21.87
N ASP A 257 0.07 11.46 21.77
CA ASP A 257 1.41 11.63 21.21
C ASP A 257 2.47 11.07 22.16
N PRO A 258 3.23 10.02 21.77
CA PRO A 258 4.31 9.48 22.60
C PRO A 258 5.46 10.45 22.87
N GLN A 259 5.59 11.52 22.09
CA GLN A 259 6.61 12.57 22.28
C GLN A 259 6.13 13.73 23.17
N SER A 260 4.86 13.74 23.60
CA SER A 260 4.28 14.73 24.51
C SER A 260 4.37 14.24 25.97
N PRO A 261 5.29 14.76 26.81
CA PRO A 261 5.43 14.31 28.20
C PRO A 261 4.14 14.49 29.02
N MET A 262 3.38 15.56 28.76
CA MET A 262 2.13 15.84 29.48
C MET A 262 1.03 14.83 29.12
N GLU A 263 0.89 14.46 27.84
CA GLU A 263 -0.08 13.46 27.41
C GLU A 263 0.31 12.06 27.91
N MET A 264 1.59 11.74 27.91
CA MET A 264 2.08 10.47 28.45
C MET A 264 1.85 10.34 29.95
N LEU A 265 2.03 11.45 30.72
CA LEU A 265 1.79 11.46 32.17
C LEU A 265 0.30 11.36 32.51
N THR A 266 -0.55 12.05 31.75
CA THR A 266 -1.99 12.11 32.06
C THR A 266 -2.82 11.01 31.42
N GLY A 267 -2.30 10.31 30.42
CA GLY A 267 -3.03 9.36 29.58
C GLY A 267 -4.13 10.00 28.71
N ARG A 268 -4.21 11.34 28.69
CA ARG A 268 -5.22 12.07 27.92
C ARG A 268 -4.76 12.20 26.49
N GLY A 269 -5.52 11.59 25.54
CA GLY A 269 -5.29 11.77 24.11
C GLY A 269 -6.10 12.93 23.53
N GLN A 270 -5.62 13.48 22.43
CA GLN A 270 -6.31 14.47 21.60
C GLN A 270 -7.36 13.76 20.71
N ALA A 271 -8.60 14.29 20.68
CA ALA A 271 -9.57 13.92 19.65
C ALA A 271 -9.05 14.39 18.27
N ILE A 272 -9.03 13.49 17.29
CA ILE A 272 -8.47 13.77 15.97
C ILE A 272 -9.55 14.23 15.01
N THR A 273 -10.54 13.38 14.73
CA THR A 273 -11.62 13.69 13.78
C THR A 273 -12.65 14.61 14.45
N SER A 274 -13.00 15.71 13.75
CA SER A 274 -14.09 16.60 14.17
C SER A 274 -15.44 15.99 13.84
N ASN A 275 -15.59 15.40 12.64
CA ASN A 275 -16.82 14.82 12.13
C ASN A 275 -16.51 13.48 11.46
N TYR A 276 -17.09 12.41 11.95
CA TYR A 276 -16.90 11.04 11.47
C TYR A 276 -18.17 10.54 10.80
N TYR A 277 -18.09 10.21 9.52
CA TYR A 277 -19.18 9.69 8.71
C TYR A 277 -18.89 8.23 8.34
N GLN A 278 -19.65 7.30 8.95
CA GLN A 278 -19.57 5.88 8.63
C GLN A 278 -20.52 5.59 7.47
N LEU A 279 -19.96 5.61 6.26
CA LEU A 279 -20.73 5.30 5.06
C LEU A 279 -20.71 3.79 4.79
N ARG A 280 -21.68 3.32 4.00
CA ARG A 280 -21.69 1.96 3.46
C ARG A 280 -20.45 1.75 2.56
N ILE A 281 -19.90 0.53 2.52
CA ILE A 281 -18.84 0.16 1.59
C ILE A 281 -19.34 0.37 0.15
N GLY A 282 -18.55 1.07 -0.69
CA GLY A 282 -18.93 1.44 -2.06
C GLY A 282 -19.67 2.78 -2.18
N GLY A 283 -20.16 3.35 -1.07
CA GLY A 283 -20.90 4.62 -1.07
C GLY A 283 -20.06 5.89 -1.27
N ASP A 284 -18.75 5.78 -1.44
CA ASP A 284 -17.84 6.93 -1.51
C ASP A 284 -18.09 7.83 -2.73
N ILE A 285 -18.37 7.23 -3.90
CA ILE A 285 -18.68 7.98 -5.14
C ILE A 285 -19.87 8.88 -4.88
N VAL A 286 -20.97 8.30 -4.41
CA VAL A 286 -22.24 9.01 -4.18
C VAL A 286 -22.11 10.03 -3.05
N ALA A 287 -21.34 9.73 -2.01
CA ALA A 287 -21.06 10.69 -0.93
C ALA A 287 -20.34 11.96 -1.47
N MET A 288 -19.32 11.79 -2.31
CA MET A 288 -18.62 12.93 -2.90
C MET A 288 -19.49 13.69 -3.91
N GLN A 289 -20.30 13.00 -4.71
CA GLN A 289 -21.29 13.62 -5.59
C GLN A 289 -22.31 14.44 -4.79
N ALA A 290 -22.78 13.92 -3.65
CA ALA A 290 -23.70 14.63 -2.76
C ALA A 290 -23.08 15.90 -2.17
N LEU A 291 -21.79 15.87 -1.78
CA LEU A 291 -21.09 17.09 -1.34
C LEU A 291 -21.03 18.12 -2.47
N CYS A 292 -20.72 17.69 -3.70
CA CYS A 292 -20.71 18.57 -4.86
C CYS A 292 -22.10 19.14 -5.14
N LYS A 293 -23.18 18.33 -5.06
CA LYS A 293 -24.58 18.78 -5.19
C LYS A 293 -24.90 19.88 -4.19
N VAL A 294 -24.59 19.69 -2.91
CA VAL A 294 -24.85 20.70 -1.86
C VAL A 294 -24.11 22.01 -2.15
N VAL A 295 -22.83 21.94 -2.57
CA VAL A 295 -22.05 23.13 -2.91
C VAL A 295 -22.66 23.88 -4.11
N ILE A 296 -23.09 23.16 -5.14
CA ILE A 296 -23.70 23.74 -6.35
C ILE A 296 -25.07 24.37 -6.03
N GLU A 297 -25.93 23.67 -5.26
CA GLU A 297 -27.23 24.19 -4.81
C GLU A 297 -27.06 25.44 -3.93
N ALA A 298 -26.04 25.46 -3.05
CA ALA A 298 -25.72 26.63 -2.23
C ALA A 298 -25.26 27.83 -3.09
N ASP A 299 -24.44 27.55 -4.12
CA ASP A 299 -23.98 28.57 -5.07
C ASP A 299 -25.11 29.14 -5.90
N ASP A 300 -26.05 28.31 -6.40
CA ASP A 300 -27.24 28.73 -7.09
C ASP A 300 -28.11 29.64 -6.21
N ALA A 301 -28.31 29.26 -4.95
CA ALA A 301 -29.06 30.09 -3.99
C ALA A 301 -28.36 31.41 -3.69
N ALA A 302 -27.03 31.42 -3.53
CA ALA A 302 -26.24 32.64 -3.35
C ALA A 302 -26.39 33.58 -4.57
N ARG A 303 -26.30 33.02 -5.76
CA ARG A 303 -26.49 33.79 -7.04
C ARG A 303 -27.86 34.43 -7.13
N VAL A 304 -28.94 33.74 -6.77
CA VAL A 304 -30.30 34.26 -6.76
C VAL A 304 -30.45 35.42 -5.77
N ARG A 305 -29.81 35.34 -4.60
CA ARG A 305 -29.83 36.40 -3.57
C ARG A 305 -28.90 37.59 -3.88
N GLY A 306 -27.99 37.44 -4.84
CA GLY A 306 -26.94 38.42 -5.12
C GLY A 306 -25.79 38.40 -4.11
N ASP A 307 -25.64 37.31 -3.38
CA ASP A 307 -24.55 37.08 -2.45
C ASP A 307 -23.25 36.67 -3.18
N ALA A 308 -22.13 36.65 -2.44
CA ALA A 308 -20.88 36.14 -2.98
C ALA A 308 -21.00 34.65 -3.39
N ARG A 309 -20.41 34.30 -4.52
CA ARG A 309 -20.38 32.94 -5.05
C ARG A 309 -19.70 31.97 -4.09
N ILE A 310 -20.22 30.79 -4.02
CA ILE A 310 -19.64 29.70 -3.20
C ILE A 310 -18.52 29.01 -3.97
N VAL A 311 -18.72 28.75 -5.27
CA VAL A 311 -17.69 28.18 -6.14
C VAL A 311 -16.68 29.27 -6.56
N ASP A 312 -15.44 28.86 -6.84
CA ASP A 312 -14.39 29.75 -7.36
C ASP A 312 -14.56 29.94 -8.86
N THR A 313 -15.41 30.93 -9.24
CA THR A 313 -15.75 31.15 -10.65
C THR A 313 -14.53 31.53 -11.49
N ALA A 314 -13.61 32.32 -10.95
CA ALA A 314 -12.39 32.72 -11.68
C ALA A 314 -11.52 31.50 -12.00
N PHE A 315 -11.30 30.61 -11.01
CA PHE A 315 -10.56 29.37 -11.22
C PHE A 315 -11.27 28.44 -12.21
N ILE A 316 -12.60 28.30 -12.10
CA ILE A 316 -13.39 27.45 -12.97
C ILE A 316 -13.28 27.91 -14.42
N GLU A 317 -13.46 29.22 -14.69
CA GLU A 317 -13.39 29.79 -16.04
C GLU A 317 -12.00 29.69 -16.67
N GLU A 318 -10.94 29.98 -15.91
CA GLU A 318 -9.57 29.98 -16.39
C GLU A 318 -9.01 28.58 -16.54
N HIS A 319 -9.21 27.72 -15.54
CA HIS A 319 -8.45 26.50 -15.37
C HIS A 319 -9.22 25.20 -15.61
N THR A 320 -10.56 25.24 -15.78
CA THR A 320 -11.33 23.99 -15.85
C THR A 320 -12.11 23.82 -17.16
N HIS A 321 -12.49 22.58 -17.44
CA HIS A 321 -13.38 22.18 -18.53
C HIS A 321 -14.51 21.29 -17.98
N GLY A 322 -15.73 21.40 -18.56
CA GLY A 322 -16.86 20.52 -18.28
C GLY A 322 -17.75 20.93 -17.10
N PHE A 323 -17.49 22.07 -16.44
CA PHE A 323 -18.23 22.48 -15.23
C PHE A 323 -19.75 22.57 -15.43
N ALA A 324 -20.26 23.13 -16.54
CA ALA A 324 -21.70 23.32 -16.73
C ALA A 324 -22.46 21.98 -16.75
N ALA A 325 -21.97 21.00 -17.52
CA ALA A 325 -22.56 19.68 -17.60
C ALA A 325 -22.47 18.94 -16.25
N PHE A 326 -21.35 19.08 -15.54
CA PHE A 326 -21.19 18.53 -14.20
C PHE A 326 -22.15 19.13 -13.19
N ALA A 327 -22.35 20.46 -13.23
CA ALA A 327 -23.28 21.13 -12.33
C ALA A 327 -24.73 20.70 -12.59
N ASP A 328 -25.14 20.53 -13.86
CA ASP A 328 -26.47 20.03 -14.22
C ASP A 328 -26.69 18.61 -13.76
N TYR A 329 -25.67 17.76 -13.91
CA TYR A 329 -25.66 16.40 -13.37
C TYR A 329 -25.85 16.39 -11.84
N CYS A 330 -25.08 17.17 -11.09
CA CYS A 330 -25.22 17.26 -9.64
C CYS A 330 -26.64 17.70 -9.20
N ARG A 331 -27.26 18.66 -9.92
CA ARG A 331 -28.63 19.09 -9.63
C ARG A 331 -29.64 17.97 -9.80
N SER A 332 -29.43 17.08 -10.77
CA SER A 332 -30.34 15.99 -11.11
C SER A 332 -30.32 14.83 -10.10
N LEU A 333 -29.30 14.71 -9.24
CA LEU A 333 -29.17 13.60 -8.29
C LEU A 333 -30.33 13.58 -7.29
N ASP A 334 -30.92 12.39 -7.06
CA ASP A 334 -32.01 12.20 -6.10
C ASP A 334 -31.48 11.96 -4.67
N TRP A 335 -32.07 12.65 -3.69
CA TRP A 335 -31.66 12.53 -2.29
C TRP A 335 -31.98 11.17 -1.66
N ASN A 336 -33.08 10.51 -2.06
CA ASN A 336 -33.41 9.21 -1.49
C ASN A 336 -32.40 8.15 -1.96
N GLU A 337 -31.97 8.23 -3.21
CA GLU A 337 -30.91 7.37 -3.73
C GLU A 337 -29.56 7.66 -3.07
N ILE A 338 -29.22 8.94 -2.86
CA ILE A 338 -28.00 9.32 -2.12
C ILE A 338 -27.97 8.70 -0.72
N GLU A 339 -29.08 8.84 0.04
CA GLU A 339 -29.17 8.26 1.39
C GLU A 339 -29.13 6.72 1.37
N ARG A 340 -29.75 6.12 0.38
CA ARG A 340 -29.74 4.65 0.20
C ARG A 340 -28.33 4.11 -0.08
N PHE A 341 -27.59 4.70 -1.01
CA PHE A 341 -26.24 4.24 -1.39
C PHE A 341 -25.19 4.51 -0.33
N THR A 342 -25.30 5.65 0.34
CA THR A 342 -24.27 6.05 1.32
C THR A 342 -24.55 5.54 2.73
N ALA A 343 -25.81 5.21 3.06
CA ALA A 343 -26.32 5.03 4.43
C ALA A 343 -26.09 6.27 5.33
N LEU A 344 -25.88 7.45 4.73
CA LEU A 344 -25.75 8.73 5.41
C LEU A 344 -27.00 9.58 5.16
N THR A 345 -27.46 10.29 6.18
CA THR A 345 -28.59 11.21 6.05
C THR A 345 -28.19 12.48 5.31
N ARG A 346 -29.15 13.12 4.64
CA ARG A 346 -28.96 14.44 4.02
C ARG A 346 -28.40 15.47 5.00
N ALA A 347 -28.81 15.42 6.28
CA ALA A 347 -28.31 16.32 7.30
C ALA A 347 -26.79 16.14 7.57
N GLN A 348 -26.30 14.90 7.58
CA GLN A 348 -24.87 14.60 7.75
C GLN A 348 -24.05 15.09 6.55
N LEU A 349 -24.53 14.84 5.33
CA LEU A 349 -23.86 15.29 4.11
C LEU A 349 -23.85 16.82 3.99
N ASN A 350 -24.97 17.49 4.32
CA ASN A 350 -25.03 18.94 4.40
C ASN A 350 -24.02 19.51 5.41
N GLN A 351 -23.90 18.90 6.60
CA GLN A 351 -22.94 19.31 7.61
C GLN A 351 -21.49 19.24 7.09
N ALA A 352 -21.13 18.14 6.41
CA ALA A 352 -19.81 18.00 5.81
C ALA A 352 -19.53 19.06 4.73
N ALA A 353 -20.50 19.29 3.86
CA ALA A 353 -20.42 20.30 2.81
C ALA A 353 -20.36 21.74 3.37
N GLU A 354 -21.08 22.05 4.45
CA GLU A 354 -21.00 23.35 5.12
C GLU A 354 -19.60 23.64 5.67
N ILE A 355 -18.95 22.64 6.29
CA ILE A 355 -17.56 22.79 6.77
C ILE A 355 -16.64 23.04 5.57
N TYR A 356 -16.79 22.27 4.49
CA TYR A 356 -16.06 22.48 3.24
C TYR A 356 -16.24 23.90 2.68
N MET A 357 -17.48 24.38 2.60
CA MET A 357 -17.79 25.71 2.07
C MET A 357 -17.23 26.88 2.91
N ARG A 358 -17.09 26.70 4.22
CA ARG A 358 -16.48 27.71 5.12
C ARG A 358 -14.95 27.73 5.02
N SER A 359 -14.34 26.62 4.60
CA SER A 359 -12.89 26.46 4.50
C SER A 359 -12.36 27.01 3.17
N LYS A 360 -11.17 27.56 3.19
CA LYS A 360 -10.54 28.19 2.01
C LYS A 360 -9.44 27.34 1.40
N ARG A 361 -8.82 26.49 2.20
CA ARG A 361 -7.65 25.68 1.84
C ARG A 361 -7.88 24.26 2.29
N VAL A 362 -8.33 23.43 1.38
CA VAL A 362 -8.77 22.06 1.68
C VAL A 362 -7.82 21.05 1.07
N ILE A 363 -7.36 20.12 1.86
CA ILE A 363 -6.66 18.91 1.41
C ILE A 363 -7.64 17.75 1.48
N ALA A 364 -7.73 16.97 0.41
CA ALA A 364 -8.40 15.67 0.39
C ALA A 364 -7.37 14.55 0.35
N CYS A 365 -7.42 13.69 1.36
CA CYS A 365 -6.50 12.60 1.58
C CYS A 365 -7.24 11.27 1.44
N TRP A 366 -6.68 10.30 0.70
CA TRP A 366 -7.27 8.98 0.56
C TRP A 366 -6.24 7.85 0.55
N GLY A 367 -6.72 6.64 0.85
CA GLY A 367 -5.94 5.43 0.83
C GLY A 367 -6.59 4.32 0.01
N MET A 368 -6.21 3.07 0.28
CA MET A 368 -6.71 1.91 -0.45
C MET A 368 -8.20 1.64 -0.27
N GLY A 369 -8.86 2.22 0.74
CA GLY A 369 -10.31 2.19 0.88
C GLY A 369 -11.06 2.88 -0.27
N ILE A 370 -10.37 3.65 -1.13
CA ILE A 370 -10.90 4.25 -2.34
C ILE A 370 -10.38 3.55 -3.59
N THR A 371 -9.09 3.14 -3.60
CA THR A 371 -8.46 2.64 -4.82
C THR A 371 -8.82 1.18 -5.13
N GLN A 372 -9.19 0.38 -4.14
CA GLN A 372 -9.45 -1.05 -4.29
C GLN A 372 -10.96 -1.35 -4.38
N HIS A 373 -11.65 -0.63 -5.28
CA HIS A 373 -13.05 -0.80 -5.68
C HIS A 373 -13.15 -0.96 -7.19
N ARG A 374 -14.23 -1.57 -7.69
CA ARG A 374 -14.47 -1.70 -9.14
C ARG A 374 -14.54 -0.36 -9.86
N ASN A 375 -15.12 0.63 -9.19
CA ASN A 375 -15.27 2.00 -9.68
C ASN A 375 -14.37 2.99 -8.90
N GLY A 376 -13.23 2.52 -8.41
CA GLY A 376 -12.30 3.34 -7.60
C GLY A 376 -11.78 4.56 -8.35
N GLY A 377 -11.58 4.45 -9.68
CA GLY A 377 -11.20 5.57 -10.53
C GLY A 377 -12.25 6.68 -10.52
N ASP A 378 -13.53 6.33 -10.63
CA ASP A 378 -14.63 7.30 -10.59
C ASP A 378 -14.74 7.96 -9.20
N ALA A 379 -14.54 7.20 -8.12
CA ALA A 379 -14.52 7.77 -6.76
C ALA A 379 -13.47 8.88 -6.61
N MET A 380 -12.26 8.65 -7.12
CA MET A 380 -11.20 9.67 -7.09
C MET A 380 -11.52 10.88 -7.96
N GLN A 381 -12.15 10.69 -9.12
CA GLN A 381 -12.60 11.80 -9.96
C GLN A 381 -13.65 12.66 -9.25
N GLN A 382 -14.56 12.07 -8.45
CA GLN A 382 -15.50 12.85 -7.63
C GLN A 382 -14.81 13.63 -6.50
N ILE A 383 -13.78 13.07 -5.88
CA ILE A 383 -12.93 13.82 -4.92
C ILE A 383 -12.26 15.01 -5.63
N MET A 384 -11.75 14.80 -6.84
CA MET A 384 -11.15 15.88 -7.64
C MET A 384 -12.17 16.95 -8.01
N ASN A 385 -13.38 16.57 -8.44
CA ASN A 385 -14.46 17.51 -8.74
C ASN A 385 -14.77 18.42 -7.53
N LEU A 386 -14.85 17.83 -6.32
CA LEU A 386 -15.05 18.62 -5.10
C LEU A 386 -13.93 19.65 -4.89
N LEU A 387 -12.66 19.25 -5.06
CA LEU A 387 -11.52 20.17 -4.93
C LEU A 387 -11.54 21.28 -6.01
N LEU A 388 -11.89 20.94 -7.25
CA LEU A 388 -11.93 21.88 -8.37
C LEU A 388 -13.02 22.95 -8.21
N LEU A 389 -14.18 22.62 -7.61
CA LEU A 389 -15.27 23.59 -7.36
C LEU A 389 -14.81 24.86 -6.65
N ARG A 390 -13.79 24.77 -5.81
CA ARG A 390 -13.29 25.91 -5.02
C ARG A 390 -11.79 26.20 -5.23
N GLY A 391 -11.25 25.79 -6.37
CA GLY A 391 -9.87 26.04 -6.76
C GLY A 391 -8.86 25.48 -5.76
N ASN A 392 -9.15 24.31 -5.13
CA ASN A 392 -8.30 23.70 -4.12
C ASN A 392 -7.14 22.86 -4.73
N ILE A 393 -6.64 23.28 -5.90
CA ILE A 393 -5.43 22.74 -6.54
C ILE A 393 -4.54 23.91 -6.94
N GLY A 394 -3.23 23.78 -6.69
CA GLY A 394 -2.24 24.79 -7.08
C GLY A 394 -2.29 26.06 -6.22
N LYS A 395 -2.66 25.95 -4.96
CA LYS A 395 -2.54 27.00 -3.95
C LYS A 395 -2.01 26.41 -2.63
N LEU A 396 -1.30 27.22 -1.86
CA LEU A 396 -0.74 26.80 -0.56
C LEU A 396 -1.87 26.32 0.37
N GLY A 397 -1.66 25.18 0.98
CA GLY A 397 -2.58 24.58 1.96
C GLY A 397 -3.75 23.81 1.34
N ALA A 398 -3.73 23.51 0.04
CA ALA A 398 -4.83 22.82 -0.62
C ALA A 398 -4.32 21.84 -1.69
N GLY A 399 -5.03 20.72 -1.87
CA GLY A 399 -4.71 19.77 -2.92
C GLY A 399 -5.17 18.36 -2.67
N ALA A 400 -4.74 17.50 -3.58
CA ALA A 400 -4.97 16.06 -3.58
C ALA A 400 -3.81 15.33 -2.90
N CYS A 401 -4.13 14.42 -1.98
CA CYS A 401 -3.14 13.69 -1.19
C CYS A 401 -3.40 12.17 -1.19
N PRO A 402 -3.08 11.44 -2.27
CA PRO A 402 -3.06 9.99 -2.24
C PRO A 402 -1.92 9.49 -1.35
N VAL A 403 -2.23 8.77 -0.27
CA VAL A 403 -1.22 8.25 0.66
C VAL A 403 -0.79 6.86 0.24
N ARG A 404 0.41 6.76 -0.32
CA ARG A 404 1.00 5.51 -0.80
C ARG A 404 1.37 4.57 0.36
N GLY A 405 1.16 3.27 0.13
CA GLY A 405 1.36 2.26 1.17
C GLY A 405 2.81 1.83 1.38
N HIS A 406 3.60 1.68 0.32
CA HIS A 406 4.98 1.22 0.37
C HIS A 406 5.97 2.36 0.17
N SER A 407 7.15 2.24 0.80
CA SER A 407 8.15 3.31 0.93
C SER A 407 8.66 3.89 -0.41
N ASN A 408 8.61 3.15 -1.51
CA ASN A 408 9.03 3.61 -2.84
C ASN A 408 8.07 3.20 -3.98
N VAL A 409 6.85 2.80 -3.70
CA VAL A 409 5.89 2.36 -4.73
C VAL A 409 5.56 3.45 -5.77
N GLN A 410 5.81 4.71 -5.46
CA GLN A 410 5.70 5.82 -6.41
C GLN A 410 6.97 5.98 -7.23
N GLY A 411 8.14 5.86 -6.57
CA GLY A 411 9.45 5.97 -7.22
C GLY A 411 9.70 4.86 -8.22
N ASP A 412 9.30 3.62 -7.94
CA ASP A 412 9.41 2.50 -8.89
C ASP A 412 8.79 2.88 -10.25
N ARG A 413 7.56 3.40 -10.23
CA ARG A 413 6.85 3.87 -11.43
C ARG A 413 7.54 5.05 -12.08
N THR A 414 8.02 6.00 -11.28
CA THR A 414 8.70 7.20 -11.77
C THR A 414 9.96 6.85 -12.56
N VAL A 415 10.72 5.86 -12.10
CA VAL A 415 11.97 5.47 -12.77
C VAL A 415 11.79 4.38 -13.84
N GLY A 416 10.56 4.00 -14.16
CA GLY A 416 10.25 3.23 -15.36
C GLY A 416 9.73 1.81 -15.17
N ILE A 417 9.38 1.36 -13.98
CA ILE A 417 8.58 0.15 -13.79
C ILE A 417 7.16 0.45 -14.29
N ASN A 418 6.94 0.16 -15.57
CA ASN A 418 5.69 0.44 -16.25
C ASN A 418 5.49 -0.51 -17.43
N LYS A 419 4.38 -1.23 -17.45
CA LYS A 419 3.95 -2.14 -18.51
C LYS A 419 3.55 -1.44 -19.81
N THR A 420 3.16 -0.17 -19.72
CA THR A 420 2.72 0.67 -20.87
C THR A 420 3.60 1.91 -21.01
N PRO A 421 4.92 1.73 -21.28
CA PRO A 421 5.84 2.86 -21.34
C PRO A 421 5.50 3.78 -22.51
N THR A 422 5.71 5.08 -22.32
CA THR A 422 5.49 6.07 -23.38
C THR A 422 6.65 6.06 -24.39
N GLU A 423 6.37 6.36 -25.66
CA GLU A 423 7.38 6.43 -26.70
C GLU A 423 8.52 7.43 -26.40
N PRO A 424 8.25 8.64 -25.84
CA PRO A 424 9.33 9.55 -25.43
C PRO A 424 10.27 8.98 -24.38
N PHE A 425 9.75 8.19 -23.42
CA PHE A 425 10.58 7.49 -22.44
C PHE A 425 11.46 6.43 -23.09
N LEU A 426 10.88 5.58 -23.94
CA LEU A 426 11.62 4.53 -24.65
C LEU A 426 12.72 5.10 -25.55
N GLN A 427 12.45 6.20 -26.27
CA GLN A 427 13.45 6.88 -27.09
C GLN A 427 14.61 7.45 -26.29
N ARG A 428 14.35 7.96 -25.06
CA ARG A 428 15.44 8.40 -24.17
C ARG A 428 16.27 7.23 -23.67
N LEU A 429 15.61 6.12 -23.31
CA LEU A 429 16.25 4.90 -22.87
C LEU A 429 17.13 4.30 -23.99
N ASP A 430 16.59 4.20 -25.22
CA ASP A 430 17.32 3.70 -26.39
C ASP A 430 18.60 4.52 -26.62
N ARG A 431 18.50 5.84 -26.56
CA ARG A 431 19.67 6.73 -26.75
C ARG A 431 20.68 6.62 -25.63
N ALA A 432 20.22 6.49 -24.37
CA ALA A 432 21.11 6.45 -23.22
C ALA A 432 21.94 5.16 -23.13
N PHE A 433 21.43 4.05 -23.70
CA PHE A 433 22.04 2.73 -23.60
C PHE A 433 22.38 2.06 -24.94
N GLY A 434 22.02 2.65 -26.07
CA GLY A 434 22.40 2.17 -27.39
C GLY A 434 21.74 0.87 -27.83
N PHE A 435 20.48 0.66 -27.47
CA PHE A 435 19.66 -0.49 -27.87
C PHE A 435 18.26 -0.05 -28.27
N THR A 436 17.44 -0.97 -28.78
CA THR A 436 16.02 -0.72 -29.07
C THR A 436 15.14 -1.48 -28.04
N ALA A 437 14.49 -0.75 -27.15
CA ALA A 437 13.58 -1.32 -26.17
C ALA A 437 12.28 -1.83 -26.81
N PRO A 438 11.61 -2.85 -26.24
CA PRO A 438 10.34 -3.35 -26.75
C PRO A 438 9.24 -2.30 -26.70
N ARG A 439 8.40 -2.21 -27.75
CA ARG A 439 7.25 -1.28 -27.86
C ARG A 439 5.91 -1.96 -27.56
N LYS A 440 5.87 -3.28 -27.55
CA LYS A 440 4.68 -4.04 -27.13
C LYS A 440 4.40 -3.75 -25.66
N TRP A 441 3.14 -3.53 -25.32
CA TRP A 441 2.72 -3.43 -23.92
C TRP A 441 2.88 -4.76 -23.21
N GLY A 442 3.26 -4.71 -21.96
CA GLY A 442 3.42 -5.87 -21.09
C GLY A 442 2.23 -6.08 -20.17
N HIS A 443 2.40 -6.98 -19.21
CA HIS A 443 1.39 -7.36 -18.25
C HIS A 443 1.48 -6.54 -16.97
N ASP A 444 0.29 -6.21 -16.39
CA ASP A 444 0.15 -5.86 -14.98
C ASP A 444 0.00 -7.12 -14.10
N THR A 445 -0.23 -6.91 -12.80
CA THR A 445 -0.39 -8.02 -11.85
C THR A 445 -1.59 -8.92 -12.20
N ALA A 446 -2.73 -8.37 -12.62
CA ALA A 446 -3.89 -9.18 -12.98
C ALA A 446 -3.67 -9.95 -14.29
N GLU A 447 -3.12 -9.28 -15.30
CA GLU A 447 -2.76 -9.89 -16.60
C GLU A 447 -1.68 -10.97 -16.44
N CYS A 448 -0.67 -10.74 -15.58
CA CYS A 448 0.34 -11.74 -15.21
C CYS A 448 -0.32 -12.98 -14.60
N CYS A 449 -1.24 -12.82 -13.64
CA CYS A 449 -1.95 -13.94 -13.03
C CYS A 449 -2.80 -14.72 -14.06
N GLU A 450 -3.49 -14.03 -14.95
CA GLU A 450 -4.25 -14.64 -16.05
C GLU A 450 -3.33 -15.40 -17.02
N ALA A 451 -2.18 -14.82 -17.38
CA ALA A 451 -1.17 -15.47 -18.25
C ALA A 451 -0.61 -16.74 -17.58
N ILE A 452 -0.33 -16.71 -16.28
CA ILE A 452 0.08 -17.91 -15.51
C ILE A 452 -1.02 -18.98 -15.58
N LEU A 453 -2.28 -18.60 -15.37
CA LEU A 453 -3.42 -19.56 -15.44
C LEU A 453 -3.58 -20.18 -16.83
N ARG A 454 -3.32 -19.44 -17.91
CA ARG A 454 -3.35 -19.93 -19.29
C ARG A 454 -2.11 -20.73 -19.70
N GLY A 455 -1.05 -20.78 -18.86
CA GLY A 455 0.22 -21.43 -19.18
C GLY A 455 1.06 -20.65 -20.19
N GLU A 456 0.92 -19.34 -20.24
CA GLU A 456 1.64 -18.42 -21.15
C GLU A 456 2.90 -17.81 -20.51
N VAL A 457 3.20 -18.14 -19.25
CA VAL A 457 4.39 -17.70 -18.52
C VAL A 457 5.34 -18.88 -18.37
N ASP A 458 6.62 -18.67 -18.68
CA ASP A 458 7.70 -19.63 -18.49
C ASP A 458 8.62 -19.24 -17.33
N ALA A 459 8.81 -17.94 -17.07
CA ALA A 459 9.65 -17.47 -15.97
C ALA A 459 8.99 -16.36 -15.16
N PHE A 460 9.14 -16.42 -13.84
CA PHE A 460 8.72 -15.39 -12.90
C PHE A 460 9.92 -14.98 -12.03
N LEU A 461 10.37 -13.75 -12.19
CA LEU A 461 11.48 -13.15 -11.44
C LEU A 461 10.93 -12.06 -10.53
N ALA A 462 11.16 -12.16 -9.23
CA ALA A 462 10.61 -11.23 -8.23
C ALA A 462 11.70 -10.45 -7.51
N MET A 463 11.64 -9.13 -7.60
CA MET A 463 12.44 -8.22 -6.78
C MET A 463 11.66 -7.91 -5.50
N GLY A 464 11.89 -8.69 -4.45
CA GLY A 464 11.19 -8.61 -3.18
C GLY A 464 9.71 -9.06 -3.24
N GLY A 465 8.98 -8.76 -2.17
CA GLY A 465 7.55 -9.03 -2.06
C GLY A 465 7.17 -10.46 -1.69
N ASN A 466 5.87 -10.69 -1.60
CA ASN A 466 5.23 -11.99 -1.35
C ASN A 466 4.04 -12.12 -2.32
N PHE A 467 4.37 -12.15 -3.63
CA PHE A 467 3.42 -12.02 -4.73
C PHE A 467 2.30 -13.05 -4.64
N PHE A 468 2.65 -14.35 -4.56
CA PHE A 468 1.68 -15.45 -4.52
C PHE A 468 0.89 -15.56 -3.21
N ARG A 469 1.04 -14.62 -2.30
CA ARG A 469 0.18 -14.45 -1.11
C ARG A 469 -0.67 -13.18 -1.18
N ALA A 470 -0.23 -12.22 -1.98
CA ALA A 470 -0.87 -10.90 -2.08
C ALA A 470 -1.96 -10.82 -3.16
N ILE A 471 -1.90 -11.67 -4.17
CA ILE A 471 -2.78 -11.64 -5.35
C ILE A 471 -4.18 -12.21 -5.08
N PRO A 472 -5.19 -11.83 -5.89
CA PRO A 472 -6.48 -12.55 -5.96
C PRO A 472 -6.32 -14.01 -6.43
N ASP A 473 -7.35 -14.83 -6.20
CA ASP A 473 -7.35 -16.25 -6.61
C ASP A 473 -6.05 -16.98 -6.23
N THR A 474 -5.47 -16.63 -5.08
CA THR A 474 -4.13 -17.03 -4.61
C THR A 474 -3.82 -18.51 -4.85
N GLU A 475 -4.73 -19.40 -4.46
CA GLU A 475 -4.51 -20.85 -4.54
C GLU A 475 -4.49 -21.35 -5.98
N ARG A 476 -5.39 -20.83 -6.83
CA ARG A 476 -5.49 -21.22 -8.24
C ARG A 476 -4.24 -20.82 -9.02
N VAL A 477 -3.76 -19.59 -8.81
CA VAL A 477 -2.57 -19.07 -9.48
C VAL A 477 -1.33 -19.81 -8.97
N SER A 478 -1.18 -19.95 -7.65
CA SER A 478 -0.04 -20.64 -7.03
C SER A 478 0.10 -22.10 -7.49
N ALA A 479 -1.02 -22.80 -7.68
CA ALA A 479 -1.02 -24.19 -8.18
C ALA A 479 -0.40 -24.32 -9.59
N LYS A 480 -0.40 -23.24 -10.39
CA LYS A 480 0.19 -23.24 -11.74
C LYS A 480 1.68 -22.91 -11.76
N VAL A 481 2.20 -22.26 -10.73
CA VAL A 481 3.61 -21.80 -10.67
C VAL A 481 4.59 -22.98 -10.77
N GLN A 482 4.26 -24.14 -10.24
CA GLN A 482 5.09 -25.36 -10.35
C GLN A 482 5.42 -25.81 -11.78
N HIS A 483 4.67 -25.29 -12.76
CA HIS A 483 4.85 -25.59 -14.20
C HIS A 483 5.73 -24.53 -14.90
N LEU A 484 6.10 -23.46 -14.24
CA LEU A 484 7.05 -22.50 -14.78
C LEU A 484 8.44 -23.13 -14.85
N LYS A 485 9.18 -22.82 -15.89
CA LYS A 485 10.56 -23.31 -16.08
C LYS A 485 11.51 -22.67 -15.07
N LEU A 486 11.26 -21.40 -14.70
CA LEU A 486 12.13 -20.66 -13.81
C LEU A 486 11.33 -19.78 -12.83
N THR A 487 11.68 -19.86 -11.55
CA THR A 487 11.27 -18.85 -10.53
C THR A 487 12.52 -18.34 -9.82
N VAL A 488 12.64 -17.01 -9.69
CA VAL A 488 13.74 -16.35 -8.98
C VAL A 488 13.18 -15.34 -8.00
N TYR A 489 13.58 -15.44 -6.74
CA TYR A 489 13.13 -14.56 -5.67
C TYR A 489 14.33 -13.84 -5.04
N VAL A 490 14.45 -12.55 -5.27
CA VAL A 490 15.39 -11.70 -4.53
C VAL A 490 14.70 -11.26 -3.24
N ALA A 491 15.17 -11.72 -2.09
CA ALA A 491 14.41 -11.58 -0.86
C ALA A 491 15.28 -11.42 0.38
N THR A 492 14.74 -10.78 1.42
CA THR A 492 15.39 -10.62 2.72
C THR A 492 15.00 -11.71 3.73
N LYS A 493 13.80 -12.28 3.60
CA LYS A 493 13.22 -13.27 4.52
C LYS A 493 12.45 -14.33 3.76
N LEU A 494 12.29 -15.52 4.37
CA LEU A 494 11.42 -16.57 3.84
C LEU A 494 9.95 -16.13 3.89
N ASN A 495 9.19 -16.40 2.82
CA ASN A 495 7.76 -16.14 2.78
C ASN A 495 7.01 -17.17 1.92
N ARG A 496 5.70 -17.04 1.81
CA ARG A 496 4.81 -18.00 1.12
C ARG A 496 5.15 -18.18 -0.37
N SER A 497 5.57 -17.14 -1.07
CA SER A 497 5.90 -17.21 -2.50
C SER A 497 7.06 -18.16 -2.78
N HIS A 498 8.00 -18.29 -1.87
CA HIS A 498 9.14 -19.19 -1.99
C HIS A 498 8.75 -20.68 -1.92
N LEU A 499 7.57 -20.98 -1.42
CA LEU A 499 7.04 -22.34 -1.26
C LEU A 499 6.24 -22.83 -2.48
N THR A 500 6.27 -22.07 -3.56
CA THR A 500 5.70 -22.43 -4.87
C THR A 500 6.81 -22.46 -5.93
N PRO A 501 7.81 -23.39 -5.82
CA PRO A 501 8.91 -23.44 -6.75
C PRO A 501 8.46 -23.91 -8.14
N GLY A 502 9.04 -23.31 -9.19
CA GLY A 502 8.97 -23.81 -10.56
C GLY A 502 9.90 -25.03 -10.78
N GLU A 503 10.16 -25.36 -12.05
CA GLU A 503 11.08 -26.45 -12.41
C GLU A 503 12.50 -26.15 -11.88
N HIS A 504 12.99 -24.95 -12.15
CA HIS A 504 14.19 -24.38 -11.54
C HIS A 504 13.77 -23.21 -10.65
N SER A 505 14.18 -23.23 -9.39
CA SER A 505 13.80 -22.17 -8.43
C SER A 505 14.99 -21.74 -7.58
N TYR A 506 15.15 -20.41 -7.45
CA TYR A 506 16.25 -19.79 -6.71
C TYR A 506 15.73 -18.75 -5.72
N ILE A 507 16.33 -18.70 -4.53
CA ILE A 507 16.16 -17.62 -3.55
C ILE A 507 17.51 -16.92 -3.40
N LEU A 508 17.56 -15.63 -3.71
CA LEU A 508 18.77 -14.82 -3.71
C LEU A 508 18.70 -13.83 -2.53
N PRO A 509 19.60 -13.94 -1.52
CA PRO A 509 19.50 -13.16 -0.30
C PRO A 509 19.93 -11.71 -0.53
N ALA A 510 19.01 -10.77 -0.29
CA ALA A 510 19.24 -9.34 -0.45
C ALA A 510 19.62 -8.65 0.87
N LEU A 511 20.37 -7.54 0.77
CA LEU A 511 20.54 -6.58 1.86
C LEU A 511 19.19 -5.93 2.19
N GLY A 512 18.95 -5.69 3.48
CA GLY A 512 17.86 -4.85 3.92
C GLY A 512 18.24 -3.35 3.85
N ARG A 513 17.23 -2.47 3.84
CA ARG A 513 17.45 -1.02 3.80
C ARG A 513 18.22 -0.49 5.01
N THR A 514 18.11 -1.17 6.15
CA THR A 514 18.86 -0.85 7.38
C THR A 514 20.34 -1.19 7.29
N GLU A 515 20.76 -2.03 6.33
CA GLU A 515 22.10 -2.63 6.26
C GLU A 515 23.05 -1.82 5.38
N ILE A 516 24.31 -1.76 5.78
CA ILE A 516 25.39 -1.11 5.04
C ILE A 516 25.60 -1.85 3.72
N ASP A 517 25.49 -1.11 2.62
CA ASP A 517 25.85 -1.57 1.29
C ASP A 517 27.24 -1.04 0.93
N MET A 518 28.22 -1.95 0.89
CA MET A 518 29.61 -1.63 0.51
C MET A 518 29.88 -2.13 -0.89
N GLN A 519 30.17 -1.22 -1.81
CA GLN A 519 30.56 -1.52 -3.18
C GLN A 519 32.04 -1.13 -3.41
N ALA A 520 32.54 -1.28 -4.63
CA ALA A 520 33.95 -1.07 -4.93
C ALA A 520 34.45 0.35 -4.63
N GLU A 521 33.61 1.36 -4.75
CA GLU A 521 33.95 2.77 -4.47
C GLU A 521 33.43 3.28 -3.11
N GLY A 522 33.01 2.38 -2.23
CA GLY A 522 32.66 2.72 -0.84
C GLY A 522 31.21 2.39 -0.47
N GLN A 523 30.77 2.94 0.64
CA GLN A 523 29.41 2.79 1.13
C GLN A 523 28.42 3.54 0.24
N GLN A 524 27.34 2.84 -0.16
CA GLN A 524 26.35 3.37 -1.05
C GLN A 524 25.14 3.95 -0.32
N THR A 525 24.51 4.94 -0.96
CA THR A 525 23.21 5.51 -0.61
C THR A 525 22.26 5.20 -1.75
N VAL A 526 21.12 4.63 -1.44
CA VAL A 526 20.00 4.48 -2.37
C VAL A 526 18.99 5.60 -2.19
N THR A 527 18.05 5.77 -3.14
CA THR A 527 17.04 6.82 -3.07
C THR A 527 15.63 6.26 -3.17
N VAL A 528 14.67 6.98 -2.60
CA VAL A 528 13.23 6.66 -2.64
C VAL A 528 12.43 7.92 -2.93
N GLU A 529 11.23 7.75 -3.51
CA GLU A 529 10.23 8.80 -3.70
C GLU A 529 9.02 8.56 -2.81
N ASP A 530 8.70 9.51 -1.96
CA ASP A 530 7.56 9.43 -1.05
C ASP A 530 6.21 9.83 -1.69
N SER A 531 5.13 9.79 -0.89
CA SER A 531 3.77 10.13 -1.36
C SER A 531 3.61 11.58 -1.84
N PHE A 532 4.53 12.48 -1.47
CA PHE A 532 4.49 13.91 -1.83
C PHE A 532 5.47 14.24 -2.97
N ALA A 533 5.94 13.20 -3.68
CA ALA A 533 6.92 13.33 -4.76
C ALA A 533 8.28 13.93 -4.30
N MET A 534 8.62 13.74 -3.03
CA MET A 534 9.92 14.09 -2.48
C MET A 534 10.87 12.91 -2.69
N VAL A 535 12.01 13.16 -3.32
CA VAL A 535 13.08 12.17 -3.49
C VAL A 535 14.14 12.43 -2.45
N HIS A 536 14.46 11.43 -1.63
CA HIS A 536 15.45 11.54 -0.57
C HIS A 536 16.34 10.29 -0.46
N GLY A 537 17.51 10.46 0.17
CA GLY A 537 18.51 9.42 0.29
C GLY A 537 18.29 8.53 1.50
N SER A 538 18.67 7.27 1.36
CA SER A 538 18.62 6.25 2.39
C SER A 538 19.94 5.51 2.48
N THR A 539 20.63 5.61 3.62
CA THR A 539 21.96 5.03 3.85
C THR A 539 21.89 4.04 5.02
N GLY A 540 22.06 2.76 4.73
CA GLY A 540 22.04 1.69 5.74
C GLY A 540 23.18 1.85 6.77
N GLN A 541 22.93 1.43 8.01
CA GLN A 541 23.84 1.67 9.13
C GLN A 541 24.21 0.40 9.93
N LEU A 542 23.55 -0.70 9.63
CA LEU A 542 23.77 -1.96 10.33
C LEU A 542 24.62 -2.90 9.50
N LYS A 543 25.39 -3.76 10.16
CA LYS A 543 26.10 -4.83 9.45
C LYS A 543 25.11 -5.74 8.73
N PRO A 544 25.43 -6.20 7.51
CA PRO A 544 24.66 -7.19 6.79
C PRO A 544 24.36 -8.45 7.63
N ALA A 545 23.22 -9.07 7.36
CA ALA A 545 22.80 -10.29 8.04
C ALA A 545 23.74 -11.46 7.78
N SER A 546 24.40 -11.47 6.62
CA SER A 546 25.39 -12.45 6.20
C SER A 546 26.36 -11.82 5.21
N GLU A 547 27.57 -12.35 5.13
CA GLU A 547 28.57 -12.00 4.11
C GLU A 547 28.15 -12.42 2.69
N HIS A 548 27.19 -13.33 2.56
CA HIS A 548 26.62 -13.77 1.29
C HIS A 548 25.45 -12.89 0.81
N CYS A 549 24.90 -11.98 1.65
CA CYS A 549 23.88 -11.04 1.18
C CYS A 549 24.49 -10.03 0.19
N ARG A 550 23.72 -9.70 -0.84
CA ARG A 550 24.11 -8.70 -1.86
C ARG A 550 23.02 -7.65 -2.00
N SER A 551 23.39 -6.46 -2.47
CA SER A 551 22.41 -5.43 -2.77
C SER A 551 21.59 -5.77 -4.01
N GLU A 552 20.36 -5.25 -4.07
CA GLU A 552 19.48 -5.43 -5.23
C GLU A 552 20.14 -4.92 -6.52
N PRO A 553 20.79 -3.71 -6.58
CA PRO A 553 21.50 -3.27 -7.76
C PRO A 553 22.62 -4.23 -8.21
N TRP A 554 23.38 -4.77 -7.27
CA TRP A 554 24.44 -5.74 -7.61
C TRP A 554 23.85 -7.02 -8.20
N ILE A 555 22.78 -7.57 -7.58
CA ILE A 555 22.12 -8.80 -8.06
C ILE A 555 21.61 -8.59 -9.48
N ILE A 556 20.95 -7.46 -9.76
CA ILE A 556 20.45 -7.12 -11.09
C ILE A 556 21.59 -7.04 -12.11
N ALA A 557 22.68 -6.36 -11.77
CA ALA A 557 23.84 -6.23 -12.65
C ALA A 557 24.43 -7.61 -13.03
N GLN A 558 24.53 -8.53 -12.07
CA GLN A 558 25.05 -9.87 -12.34
C GLN A 558 24.06 -10.73 -13.14
N LEU A 559 22.74 -10.63 -12.89
CA LEU A 559 21.70 -11.26 -13.71
C LEU A 559 21.77 -10.76 -15.16
N ALA A 560 21.95 -9.45 -15.35
CA ALA A 560 22.06 -8.84 -16.68
C ALA A 560 23.33 -9.31 -17.41
N LYS A 561 24.46 -9.35 -16.76
CA LYS A 561 25.72 -9.92 -17.32
C LYS A 561 25.54 -11.36 -17.77
N GLY A 562 24.80 -12.16 -16.99
CA GLY A 562 24.51 -13.56 -17.32
C GLY A 562 23.52 -13.76 -18.46
N SER A 563 22.62 -12.82 -18.71
CA SER A 563 21.48 -12.99 -19.62
C SER A 563 21.53 -12.14 -20.88
N VAL A 564 22.00 -10.88 -20.80
CA VAL A 564 21.83 -9.85 -21.84
C VAL A 564 23.10 -9.04 -22.15
N ALA A 565 24.28 -9.52 -21.78
CA ALA A 565 25.54 -8.80 -21.97
C ALA A 565 25.83 -8.42 -23.42
N ASP A 566 25.32 -9.20 -24.38
CA ASP A 566 25.48 -9.00 -25.82
C ASP A 566 24.42 -8.03 -26.43
N ARG A 567 23.43 -7.61 -25.67
CA ARG A 567 22.32 -6.78 -26.17
C ARG A 567 22.65 -5.29 -26.22
N ALA A 568 23.50 -4.82 -25.30
CA ALA A 568 23.98 -3.44 -25.24
C ALA A 568 25.35 -3.36 -24.55
N ALA A 569 26.19 -2.40 -24.93
CA ALA A 569 27.51 -2.16 -24.34
C ALA A 569 27.38 -1.40 -23.01
N ILE A 570 26.93 -2.09 -21.96
CA ILE A 570 26.75 -1.53 -20.62
C ILE A 570 27.80 -2.09 -19.68
N ASP A 571 28.56 -1.20 -19.05
CA ASP A 571 29.48 -1.56 -17.98
C ASP A 571 28.69 -1.67 -16.65
N TRP A 572 28.08 -2.85 -16.42
CA TRP A 572 27.30 -3.14 -15.23
C TRP A 572 28.10 -3.06 -13.94
N ASP A 573 29.38 -3.46 -13.99
CA ASP A 573 30.25 -3.39 -12.82
C ASP A 573 30.57 -1.95 -12.41
N ALA A 574 30.82 -1.07 -13.40
CA ALA A 574 30.98 0.35 -13.13
C ALA A 574 29.72 1.00 -12.56
N LEU A 575 28.52 0.64 -13.06
CA LEU A 575 27.27 1.17 -12.54
C LEU A 575 27.06 0.86 -11.05
N VAL A 576 27.39 -0.36 -10.62
CA VAL A 576 27.19 -0.77 -9.24
C VAL A 576 28.37 -0.48 -8.33
N ALA A 577 29.53 -0.15 -8.87
CA ALA A 577 30.68 0.29 -8.07
C ALA A 577 30.40 1.59 -7.31
N ASP A 578 29.62 2.51 -7.94
CA ASP A 578 29.11 3.74 -7.34
C ASP A 578 27.70 4.04 -7.91
N TYR A 579 26.69 4.08 -7.04
CA TYR A 579 25.30 4.33 -7.44
C TYR A 579 25.06 5.75 -7.97
N ALA A 580 26.00 6.67 -7.78
CA ALA A 580 25.95 7.96 -8.46
C ALA A 580 25.87 7.82 -9.98
N ARG A 581 26.54 6.80 -10.56
CA ARG A 581 26.48 6.53 -12.01
C ARG A 581 25.11 6.00 -12.45
N ILE A 582 24.40 5.25 -11.61
CA ILE A 582 23.02 4.85 -11.90
C ILE A 582 22.12 6.08 -11.91
N ARG A 583 22.31 7.00 -10.94
CA ARG A 583 21.55 8.25 -10.88
C ARG A 583 21.82 9.16 -12.07
N ASP A 584 23.07 9.22 -12.60
CA ASP A 584 23.38 9.93 -13.83
C ASP A 584 22.59 9.34 -15.04
N LYS A 585 22.37 8.01 -15.07
CA LYS A 585 21.54 7.37 -16.09
C LYS A 585 20.05 7.65 -15.89
N ILE A 586 19.57 7.70 -14.65
CA ILE A 586 18.19 8.11 -14.35
C ILE A 586 17.98 9.57 -14.81
N GLU A 587 18.90 10.47 -14.50
CA GLU A 587 18.88 11.88 -14.95
C GLU A 587 18.79 12.00 -16.49
N ALA A 588 19.54 11.18 -17.20
CA ALA A 588 19.53 11.18 -18.67
C ALA A 588 18.22 10.68 -19.30
N VAL A 589 17.47 9.84 -18.59
CA VAL A 589 16.27 9.15 -19.11
C VAL A 589 14.97 9.77 -18.56
N ILE A 590 14.93 10.15 -17.29
CA ILE A 590 13.72 10.55 -16.57
C ILE A 590 13.69 12.08 -16.36
N PRO A 591 12.71 12.80 -16.93
CA PRO A 591 12.57 14.24 -16.69
C PRO A 591 12.35 14.58 -15.21
N GLY A 592 12.90 15.71 -14.76
CA GLY A 592 12.77 16.20 -13.39
C GLY A 592 13.85 15.73 -12.43
N PHE A 593 14.78 14.87 -12.87
CA PHE A 593 15.94 14.43 -12.09
C PHE A 593 17.21 15.22 -12.41
N ASP A 594 17.11 16.39 -13.02
CA ASP A 594 18.25 17.26 -13.35
C ASP A 594 19.14 17.48 -12.13
N SER A 595 20.46 17.35 -12.28
CA SER A 595 21.48 17.44 -11.22
C SER A 595 21.19 16.50 -10.03
N TYR A 596 20.78 15.27 -10.32
CA TYR A 596 20.29 14.32 -9.31
C TYR A 596 21.26 14.16 -8.14
N ASN A 597 22.51 13.83 -8.42
CA ASN A 597 23.52 13.59 -7.38
C ASN A 597 23.76 14.82 -6.49
N ALA A 598 23.77 16.02 -7.06
CA ALA A 598 23.95 17.25 -6.30
C ALA A 598 22.72 17.56 -5.42
N ARG A 599 21.52 17.31 -5.92
CA ARG A 599 20.27 17.57 -5.19
C ARG A 599 20.03 16.57 -4.07
N ILE A 600 20.34 15.29 -4.27
CA ILE A 600 20.16 14.27 -3.23
C ILE A 600 21.18 14.41 -2.08
N ALA A 601 22.31 15.07 -2.31
CA ALA A 601 23.28 15.39 -1.27
C ALA A 601 22.79 16.48 -0.29
N GLN A 602 21.72 17.21 -0.66
CA GLN A 602 21.14 18.21 0.23
C GLN A 602 20.27 17.54 1.30
N PRO A 603 20.29 18.01 2.55
CA PRO A 603 19.42 17.51 3.61
C PRO A 603 17.93 17.59 3.21
N GLY A 604 17.20 16.47 3.33
CA GLY A 604 15.80 16.37 2.94
C GLY A 604 15.54 16.08 1.47
N GLY A 605 16.58 16.04 0.61
CA GLY A 605 16.43 15.72 -0.80
C GLY A 605 15.75 16.82 -1.62
N PHE A 606 14.85 16.44 -2.56
CA PHE A 606 14.21 17.40 -3.46
C PHE A 606 12.84 16.91 -3.97
N HIS A 607 11.96 17.86 -4.26
CA HIS A 607 10.69 17.59 -4.91
C HIS A 607 10.84 17.40 -6.43
N LEU A 608 10.17 16.41 -6.97
CA LEU A 608 9.92 16.31 -8.41
C LEU A 608 8.88 17.38 -8.82
N PRO A 609 9.00 17.92 -10.04
CA PRO A 609 8.06 18.93 -10.52
C PRO A 609 6.68 18.28 -10.74
N ILE A 610 5.65 18.86 -10.15
CA ILE A 610 4.23 18.49 -10.35
C ILE A 610 3.53 19.63 -11.05
N ALA A 611 3.21 19.48 -12.34
CA ALA A 611 2.65 20.54 -13.18
C ALA A 611 1.33 21.09 -12.62
N ALA A 612 0.45 20.25 -12.10
CA ALA A 612 -0.82 20.64 -11.48
C ALA A 612 -0.66 21.59 -10.27
N ARG A 613 0.46 21.51 -9.51
CA ARG A 613 0.77 22.50 -8.44
C ARG A 613 0.99 23.91 -8.99
N GLN A 614 1.38 24.01 -10.26
CA GLN A 614 1.58 25.29 -10.97
C GLN A 614 0.36 25.65 -11.83
N ARG A 615 -0.78 24.92 -11.68
CA ARG A 615 -1.99 25.05 -12.50
C ARG A 615 -1.69 24.89 -13.99
N LYS A 616 -0.75 23.99 -14.32
CA LYS A 616 -0.47 23.54 -15.68
C LYS A 616 -1.05 22.13 -15.83
N TRP A 617 -1.90 21.94 -16.81
CA TRP A 617 -2.73 20.75 -16.95
C TRP A 617 -2.28 19.96 -18.20
N ASP A 618 -1.65 18.82 -17.97
CA ASP A 618 -1.25 17.91 -19.04
C ASP A 618 -2.42 16.94 -19.36
N THR A 619 -3.52 17.53 -19.79
CA THR A 619 -4.74 16.85 -20.21
C THR A 619 -5.01 17.13 -21.69
N PRO A 620 -5.84 16.32 -22.38
CA PRO A 620 -6.21 16.59 -23.78
C PRO A 620 -6.91 17.95 -24.00
N THR A 621 -7.57 18.49 -22.95
CA THR A 621 -8.25 19.79 -23.01
C THR A 621 -7.30 20.96 -22.68
N GLY A 622 -6.09 20.70 -22.18
CA GLY A 622 -5.19 21.70 -21.63
C GLY A 622 -5.71 22.37 -20.34
N LYS A 623 -6.77 21.82 -19.74
CA LYS A 623 -7.41 22.27 -18.49
C LYS A 623 -7.67 21.11 -17.55
N ALA A 624 -7.90 21.40 -16.26
CA ALA A 624 -8.44 20.42 -15.33
C ALA A 624 -9.89 20.09 -15.73
N ASN A 625 -10.26 18.80 -15.66
CA ASN A 625 -11.55 18.34 -16.15
C ASN A 625 -12.49 17.97 -14.99
N PHE A 626 -13.73 18.49 -15.04
CA PHE A 626 -14.83 17.91 -14.30
C PHE A 626 -15.28 16.64 -15.02
N LEU A 627 -15.10 15.50 -14.35
CA LEU A 627 -15.45 14.19 -14.88
C LEU A 627 -16.52 13.55 -13.98
N PHE A 628 -17.51 12.93 -14.58
CA PHE A 628 -18.57 12.24 -13.86
C PHE A 628 -19.07 11.04 -14.66
N ALA A 629 -19.44 9.99 -13.93
CA ALA A 629 -20.16 8.86 -14.52
C ALA A 629 -21.63 9.25 -14.74
N ALA A 630 -22.25 8.73 -15.78
CA ALA A 630 -23.68 8.88 -15.99
C ALA A 630 -24.43 8.02 -14.96
N GLY A 631 -25.20 8.66 -14.08
CA GLY A 631 -25.93 8.00 -13.01
C GLY A 631 -25.13 7.84 -11.72
N MET A 632 -25.82 7.47 -10.64
CA MET A 632 -25.16 7.08 -9.38
C MET A 632 -24.67 5.66 -9.52
N MET A 633 -23.38 5.44 -9.23
CA MET A 633 -22.75 4.13 -9.37
C MET A 633 -22.77 3.39 -8.03
N ASP A 634 -23.29 2.18 -8.04
CA ASP A 634 -23.20 1.22 -6.94
C ASP A 634 -22.26 0.09 -7.35
N GLU A 635 -21.45 -0.36 -6.43
CA GLU A 635 -20.58 -1.54 -6.59
C GLU A 635 -21.42 -2.83 -6.71
N ASP A 636 -22.70 -2.80 -6.27
CA ASP A 636 -23.62 -3.93 -6.28
C ASP A 636 -24.36 -4.12 -7.61
N ASP A 637 -24.30 -3.17 -8.55
CA ASP A 637 -25.09 -3.19 -9.79
C ASP A 637 -24.88 -4.45 -10.66
N ASP A 638 -23.71 -5.10 -10.53
CA ASP A 638 -23.36 -6.33 -11.24
C ASP A 638 -23.58 -7.61 -10.43
N VAL A 639 -24.12 -7.53 -9.21
CA VAL A 639 -24.30 -8.70 -8.33
C VAL A 639 -25.78 -9.14 -8.37
N PRO A 640 -26.07 -10.46 -8.55
CA PRO A 640 -27.44 -10.95 -8.55
C PRO A 640 -28.20 -10.56 -7.27
N GLU A 641 -29.48 -10.23 -7.40
CA GLU A 641 -30.39 -9.97 -6.28
C GLU A 641 -30.45 -11.17 -5.32
N ARG A 642 -29.52 -11.22 -4.37
CA ARG A 642 -29.49 -12.18 -3.26
C ARG A 642 -29.06 -11.44 -2.00
N PRO A 643 -29.51 -11.88 -0.82
CA PRO A 643 -28.93 -11.34 0.40
C PRO A 643 -27.44 -11.66 0.44
N HIS A 644 -26.60 -10.63 0.35
CA HIS A 644 -25.17 -10.71 0.44
C HIS A 644 -24.62 -9.53 1.26
N TYR A 645 -23.39 -9.67 1.74
CA TYR A 645 -22.66 -8.65 2.46
C TYR A 645 -21.53 -8.11 1.58
N GLN A 646 -21.22 -6.83 1.74
CA GLN A 646 -19.97 -6.27 1.22
C GLN A 646 -18.85 -6.50 2.22
N LEU A 647 -17.88 -7.34 1.84
CA LEU A 647 -16.71 -7.62 2.65
C LEU A 647 -15.57 -6.65 2.32
N MET A 648 -15.11 -5.93 3.33
CA MET A 648 -13.90 -5.11 3.26
C MET A 648 -12.72 -5.88 3.85
N THR A 649 -11.69 -6.17 3.05
CA THR A 649 -10.44 -6.71 3.58
C THR A 649 -9.68 -5.64 4.37
N ILE A 650 -9.15 -5.97 5.55
CA ILE A 650 -8.43 -5.03 6.41
C ILE A 650 -7.12 -5.60 6.89
N ARG A 651 -6.17 -4.72 7.28
CA ARG A 651 -4.97 -5.13 8.04
C ARG A 651 -5.24 -5.11 9.54
N SER A 652 -4.63 -6.04 10.26
CA SER A 652 -4.49 -5.91 11.70
C SER A 652 -3.47 -4.81 12.05
N HIS A 653 -3.46 -4.35 13.29
CA HIS A 653 -2.51 -3.31 13.71
C HIS A 653 -1.04 -3.80 13.67
N ASP A 654 -0.80 -5.08 13.93
CA ASP A 654 0.53 -5.71 13.90
C ASP A 654 0.85 -6.34 12.54
N GLN A 655 0.60 -5.61 11.45
CA GLN A 655 0.78 -6.09 10.08
C GLN A 655 1.25 -4.99 9.13
N PHE A 656 2.08 -5.36 8.17
CA PHE A 656 2.39 -4.55 6.99
C PHE A 656 2.28 -5.41 5.72
N ASN A 657 1.31 -5.11 4.84
CA ASN A 657 0.98 -5.96 3.69
C ASN A 657 0.76 -7.41 4.16
N THR A 658 1.40 -8.41 3.55
CA THR A 658 1.33 -9.82 3.95
C THR A 658 2.20 -10.17 5.16
N THR A 659 3.11 -9.29 5.59
CA THR A 659 3.96 -9.50 6.76
C THR A 659 3.17 -9.30 8.05
N ILE A 660 3.10 -10.34 8.87
CA ILE A 660 2.38 -10.36 10.15
C ILE A 660 3.42 -10.34 11.27
N TYR A 661 3.48 -9.24 12.04
CA TYR A 661 4.44 -9.08 13.12
C TYR A 661 4.02 -9.79 14.41
N SER A 662 2.71 -9.86 14.68
CA SER A 662 2.10 -10.63 15.76
C SER A 662 0.60 -10.81 15.54
N TYR A 663 -0.04 -11.61 16.37
CA TYR A 663 -1.48 -11.86 16.38
C TYR A 663 -2.24 -10.94 17.36
N ASN A 664 -1.75 -9.72 17.60
CA ASN A 664 -2.35 -8.80 18.57
C ASN A 664 -2.80 -7.49 17.90
N ASP A 665 -4.06 -7.45 17.45
CA ASP A 665 -4.68 -6.19 17.03
C ASP A 665 -5.28 -5.45 18.23
N ARG A 666 -4.43 -4.78 19.01
CA ARG A 666 -4.86 -4.03 20.19
C ARG A 666 -5.80 -2.86 19.86
N TYR A 667 -5.87 -2.40 18.58
CA TYR A 667 -6.79 -1.33 18.19
C TYR A 667 -8.22 -1.83 18.00
N ARG A 668 -8.40 -3.11 17.65
CA ARG A 668 -9.72 -3.74 17.49
C ARG A 668 -10.06 -4.76 18.57
N GLY A 669 -9.13 -4.98 19.55
CA GLY A 669 -9.35 -5.89 20.67
C GLY A 669 -9.22 -7.38 20.33
N VAL A 670 -8.62 -7.71 19.19
CA VAL A 670 -8.39 -9.10 18.76
C VAL A 670 -6.98 -9.55 19.16
N ALA A 671 -6.86 -10.68 19.83
CA ALA A 671 -5.58 -11.24 20.27
C ALA A 671 -5.54 -12.75 20.08
N GLY A 672 -4.39 -13.27 19.62
CA GLY A 672 -4.13 -14.69 19.44
C GLY A 672 -4.73 -15.31 18.16
N GLU A 673 -5.54 -14.59 17.40
CA GLU A 673 -6.23 -15.11 16.22
C GLU A 673 -6.31 -14.06 15.10
N ARG A 674 -6.59 -14.54 13.88
CA ARG A 674 -6.78 -13.70 12.69
C ARG A 674 -8.02 -14.08 11.88
N MET A 675 -8.52 -15.31 12.05
CA MET A 675 -9.74 -15.77 11.39
C MET A 675 -10.95 -15.17 12.11
N VAL A 676 -11.16 -13.85 11.94
CA VAL A 676 -12.27 -13.11 12.54
C VAL A 676 -13.03 -12.33 11.48
N VAL A 677 -14.33 -12.18 11.69
CA VAL A 677 -15.20 -11.29 10.93
C VAL A 677 -15.83 -10.26 11.86
N PHE A 678 -15.70 -9.00 11.50
CA PHE A 678 -16.33 -7.87 12.18
C PHE A 678 -17.69 -7.61 11.55
N MET A 679 -18.76 -7.71 12.33
CA MET A 679 -20.16 -7.61 11.86
C MET A 679 -20.97 -6.63 12.69
N ASN A 680 -21.96 -6.01 12.03
CA ASN A 680 -22.98 -5.20 12.69
C ASN A 680 -23.89 -6.10 13.55
N GLN A 681 -24.29 -5.64 14.75
CA GLN A 681 -25.12 -6.41 15.68
C GLN A 681 -26.52 -6.74 15.10
N ASP A 682 -27.12 -5.81 14.33
CA ASP A 682 -28.43 -6.05 13.71
C ASP A 682 -28.32 -7.11 12.61
N ASP A 683 -27.20 -7.14 11.87
CA ASP A 683 -26.90 -8.16 10.88
C ASP A 683 -26.67 -9.53 11.53
N MET A 684 -25.92 -9.58 12.64
CA MET A 684 -25.76 -10.82 13.43
C MET A 684 -27.10 -11.36 13.89
N ALA A 685 -27.99 -10.50 14.39
CA ALA A 685 -29.33 -10.92 14.81
C ALA A 685 -30.16 -11.45 13.63
N ARG A 686 -30.06 -10.81 12.46
CA ARG A 686 -30.75 -11.26 11.23
C ARG A 686 -30.28 -12.64 10.77
N GLU A 687 -28.99 -12.92 10.86
CA GLU A 687 -28.37 -14.21 10.52
C GLU A 687 -28.45 -15.25 11.65
N SER A 688 -29.07 -14.89 12.79
CA SER A 688 -29.14 -15.74 13.98
C SER A 688 -27.76 -16.12 14.54
N LEU A 689 -26.79 -15.19 14.45
CA LEU A 689 -25.41 -15.33 14.93
C LEU A 689 -25.21 -14.60 16.25
N THR A 690 -24.32 -15.17 17.07
CA THR A 690 -23.83 -14.56 18.31
C THR A 690 -22.32 -14.36 18.26
N GLU A 691 -21.77 -13.51 19.15
CA GLU A 691 -20.33 -13.30 19.22
C GLU A 691 -19.61 -14.62 19.57
N GLY A 692 -18.59 -14.97 18.79
CA GLY A 692 -17.85 -16.21 18.94
C GLY A 692 -18.29 -17.34 18.02
N ASP A 693 -19.45 -17.26 17.37
CA ASP A 693 -19.89 -18.25 16.40
C ASP A 693 -18.93 -18.31 15.21
N LEU A 694 -18.79 -19.50 14.63
CA LEU A 694 -17.97 -19.72 13.44
C LEU A 694 -18.81 -19.65 12.17
N ILE A 695 -18.26 -18.99 11.15
CA ILE A 695 -18.91 -18.86 9.83
C ILE A 695 -17.99 -19.30 8.70
N THR A 696 -18.62 -19.59 7.58
CA THR A 696 -17.97 -19.73 6.27
C THR A 696 -18.39 -18.55 5.38
N PHE A 697 -17.42 -17.89 4.79
CA PHE A 697 -17.66 -16.97 3.67
C PHE A 697 -17.74 -17.73 2.35
N ARG A 698 -18.72 -17.38 1.52
CA ARG A 698 -18.79 -17.76 0.11
C ARG A 698 -18.80 -16.50 -0.74
N ALA A 699 -17.84 -16.38 -1.66
CA ALA A 699 -17.83 -15.26 -2.59
C ALA A 699 -19.00 -15.36 -3.58
N VAL A 700 -19.64 -14.22 -3.85
CA VAL A 700 -20.65 -14.08 -4.88
C VAL A 700 -19.97 -13.56 -6.13
N ALA A 701 -19.63 -14.44 -7.08
CA ALA A 701 -18.94 -14.11 -8.30
C ALA A 701 -19.67 -14.64 -9.53
N GLN A 702 -19.56 -13.93 -10.66
CA GLN A 702 -20.24 -14.28 -11.91
C GLN A 702 -19.40 -15.20 -12.84
N ASP A 703 -18.16 -15.52 -12.44
CA ASP A 703 -17.23 -16.31 -13.24
C ASP A 703 -17.46 -17.82 -13.16
N GLY A 704 -18.50 -18.26 -12.45
CA GLY A 704 -18.87 -19.66 -12.30
C GLY A 704 -17.96 -20.49 -11.39
N LEU A 705 -17.02 -19.86 -10.68
CA LEU A 705 -16.10 -20.52 -9.77
C LEU A 705 -16.55 -20.34 -8.32
N GLU A 706 -16.64 -21.46 -7.60
CA GLU A 706 -16.90 -21.41 -6.16
C GLU A 706 -15.62 -21.00 -5.39
N ARG A 707 -15.77 -20.03 -4.49
CA ARG A 707 -14.74 -19.62 -3.54
C ARG A 707 -15.33 -19.56 -2.15
N GLN A 708 -14.74 -20.29 -1.23
CA GLN A 708 -15.18 -20.28 0.17
C GLN A 708 -13.99 -20.38 1.12
N VAL A 709 -14.12 -19.72 2.27
CA VAL A 709 -13.17 -19.83 3.38
C VAL A 709 -13.95 -19.99 4.67
N SER A 710 -13.64 -21.04 5.42
CA SER A 710 -14.33 -21.42 6.66
C SER A 710 -13.53 -21.03 7.90
N GLY A 711 -14.21 -21.02 9.06
CA GLY A 711 -13.56 -20.84 10.37
C GLY A 711 -13.40 -19.40 10.82
N PHE A 712 -14.09 -18.44 10.22
CA PHE A 712 -14.11 -17.07 10.73
C PHE A 712 -14.99 -16.95 11.97
N LYS A 713 -14.45 -16.43 13.04
CA LYS A 713 -15.14 -16.17 14.29
C LYS A 713 -15.82 -14.81 14.27
N VAL A 714 -17.09 -14.78 14.60
CA VAL A 714 -17.90 -13.55 14.61
C VAL A 714 -17.51 -12.65 15.79
N VAL A 715 -17.24 -11.38 15.46
CA VAL A 715 -16.96 -10.29 16.42
C VAL A 715 -17.93 -9.15 16.15
N ALA A 716 -18.69 -8.77 17.17
CA ALA A 716 -19.60 -7.62 17.09
C ALA A 716 -18.80 -6.32 16.95
N TYR A 717 -19.11 -5.49 15.95
CA TYR A 717 -18.38 -4.27 15.66
C TYR A 717 -19.26 -3.13 15.15
N ASP A 718 -18.79 -1.89 15.32
CA ASP A 718 -19.46 -0.70 14.81
C ASP A 718 -19.13 -0.50 13.32
N ILE A 719 -19.94 -1.13 12.47
CA ILE A 719 -19.86 -1.09 11.00
C ILE A 719 -21.29 -0.96 10.44
N PRO A 720 -21.51 -0.27 9.30
CA PRO A 720 -22.84 -0.16 8.69
C PRO A 720 -23.47 -1.53 8.37
N SER A 721 -24.79 -1.64 8.51
CA SER A 721 -25.55 -2.86 8.15
C SER A 721 -25.36 -3.21 6.67
N GLY A 722 -25.25 -4.51 6.37
CA GLY A 722 -24.92 -5.04 5.05
C GLY A 722 -23.41 -5.03 4.72
N CYS A 723 -22.59 -4.54 5.65
CA CYS A 723 -21.14 -4.51 5.53
C CYS A 723 -20.47 -5.42 6.57
N CYS A 724 -19.36 -6.05 6.20
CA CYS A 724 -18.50 -6.76 7.12
C CYS A 724 -17.01 -6.51 6.80
N ALA A 725 -16.14 -6.85 7.75
CA ALA A 725 -14.70 -6.71 7.55
C ALA A 725 -13.95 -7.93 8.09
N ALA A 726 -12.87 -8.34 7.43
CA ALA A 726 -12.03 -9.44 7.87
C ALA A 726 -10.57 -9.20 7.45
N TYR A 727 -9.65 -9.89 8.11
CA TYR A 727 -8.23 -9.67 7.84
C TYR A 727 -7.78 -10.25 6.50
N TYR A 728 -6.93 -9.48 5.85
CA TYR A 728 -6.10 -9.83 4.71
C TYR A 728 -4.73 -10.33 5.26
N PRO A 729 -4.08 -11.36 4.71
CA PRO A 729 -4.36 -12.02 3.43
C PRO A 729 -5.29 -13.26 3.52
N GLU A 730 -5.85 -13.58 4.67
CA GLU A 730 -6.70 -14.75 4.88
C GLU A 730 -7.93 -14.76 3.95
N THR A 731 -8.43 -13.57 3.61
CA THR A 731 -9.59 -13.37 2.74
C THR A 731 -9.27 -13.36 1.24
N ASN A 732 -8.00 -13.42 0.82
CA ASN A 732 -7.63 -13.32 -0.61
C ASN A 732 -8.18 -14.44 -1.48
N ALA A 733 -8.42 -15.63 -0.92
CA ALA A 733 -9.03 -16.74 -1.63
C ALA A 733 -10.49 -16.46 -2.05
N LEU A 734 -11.14 -15.47 -1.42
CA LEU A 734 -12.50 -15.03 -1.76
C LEU A 734 -12.53 -14.03 -2.92
N LEU A 735 -11.41 -13.40 -3.24
CA LEU A 735 -11.33 -12.33 -4.22
C LEU A 735 -11.08 -12.89 -5.63
N PRO A 736 -12.05 -12.78 -6.58
CA PRO A 736 -11.84 -13.21 -7.95
C PRO A 736 -10.86 -12.31 -8.71
N LEU A 737 -10.05 -12.84 -9.61
CA LEU A 737 -9.24 -12.04 -10.53
C LEU A 737 -10.06 -11.09 -11.41
N SER A 738 -11.29 -11.49 -11.74
CA SER A 738 -12.22 -10.67 -12.53
C SER A 738 -12.81 -9.48 -11.73
N HIS A 739 -12.77 -9.53 -10.39
CA HIS A 739 -13.29 -8.47 -9.52
C HIS A 739 -12.24 -7.39 -9.27
N ARG A 740 -12.14 -6.46 -10.20
CA ARG A 740 -11.09 -5.44 -10.24
C ARG A 740 -11.60 -4.10 -10.78
N ASP A 741 -10.87 -3.03 -10.52
CA ASP A 741 -11.16 -1.70 -11.07
C ASP A 741 -11.16 -1.74 -12.60
N VAL A 742 -12.18 -1.15 -13.19
CA VAL A 742 -12.43 -1.21 -14.65
C VAL A 742 -11.40 -0.45 -15.49
N ARG A 743 -10.61 0.45 -14.90
CA ARG A 743 -9.61 1.28 -15.59
C ARG A 743 -8.18 0.80 -15.38
N SER A 744 -7.87 0.33 -14.18
CA SER A 744 -6.50 0.06 -13.75
C SER A 744 -6.19 -1.40 -13.49
N ASN A 745 -7.18 -2.29 -13.56
CA ASN A 745 -7.09 -3.68 -13.14
C ASN A 745 -6.72 -3.90 -11.66
N THR A 746 -6.75 -2.84 -10.82
CA THR A 746 -6.49 -2.98 -9.37
C THR A 746 -7.57 -3.88 -8.73
N PRO A 747 -7.20 -4.94 -8.00
CA PRO A 747 -8.18 -5.83 -7.35
C PRO A 747 -9.11 -5.08 -6.40
N ALA A 748 -10.43 -5.28 -6.52
CA ALA A 748 -11.46 -4.60 -5.74
C ALA A 748 -11.63 -5.22 -4.34
N ALA A 749 -10.53 -5.31 -3.58
CA ALA A 749 -10.45 -6.01 -2.30
C ALA A 749 -11.20 -5.31 -1.14
N LYS A 750 -11.75 -4.12 -1.37
CA LYS A 750 -12.51 -3.37 -0.33
C LYS A 750 -14.01 -3.48 -0.47
N SER A 751 -14.48 -4.22 -1.47
CA SER A 751 -15.90 -4.36 -1.77
C SER A 751 -16.13 -5.73 -2.42
N VAL A 752 -15.90 -6.81 -1.66
CA VAL A 752 -16.07 -8.20 -2.15
C VAL A 752 -17.45 -8.69 -1.75
N PRO A 753 -18.36 -8.99 -2.70
CA PRO A 753 -19.65 -9.54 -2.39
C PRO A 753 -19.52 -10.97 -1.82
N VAL A 754 -20.09 -11.20 -0.62
CA VAL A 754 -20.03 -12.51 0.06
C VAL A 754 -21.34 -12.89 0.70
N GLN A 755 -21.61 -14.20 0.76
CA GLN A 755 -22.62 -14.79 1.62
C GLN A 755 -21.97 -15.30 2.90
N ILE A 756 -22.69 -15.18 4.02
CA ILE A 756 -22.28 -15.69 5.32
C ILE A 756 -23.11 -16.93 5.61
N VAL A 757 -22.44 -18.04 5.94
CA VAL A 757 -23.08 -19.32 6.28
C VAL A 757 -22.61 -19.74 7.66
N ALA A 758 -23.53 -19.86 8.60
CA ALA A 758 -23.22 -20.38 9.93
C ALA A 758 -22.66 -21.79 9.84
N GLN A 759 -21.60 -22.10 10.57
CA GLN A 759 -21.08 -23.46 10.67
C GLN A 759 -21.86 -24.23 11.73
N SER A 760 -22.42 -25.38 11.35
CA SER A 760 -23.00 -26.29 12.33
C SER A 760 -21.94 -26.89 13.25
N ALA A 761 -22.21 -26.98 14.55
CA ALA A 761 -21.33 -27.61 15.52
C ALA A 761 -21.02 -29.06 15.07
N GLY A 762 -19.80 -29.33 14.65
CA GLY A 762 -19.34 -30.67 14.19
C GLY A 762 -18.59 -30.71 12.87
N THR A 763 -18.47 -29.61 12.13
CA THR A 763 -17.60 -29.56 10.94
C THR A 763 -16.14 -29.42 11.37
N PRO A 764 -15.23 -30.33 10.98
CA PRO A 764 -13.82 -30.19 11.32
C PRO A 764 -13.29 -28.88 10.70
N VAL A 765 -12.79 -27.97 11.53
CA VAL A 765 -11.97 -26.85 11.07
C VAL A 765 -10.62 -27.47 10.71
N GLU A 766 -10.17 -27.42 9.46
CA GLU A 766 -8.74 -27.56 9.16
C GLU A 766 -8.02 -26.39 9.81
N SER A 767 -7.69 -26.56 11.08
CA SER A 767 -6.94 -25.59 11.86
C SER A 767 -5.51 -25.52 11.34
N ALA A 768 -5.06 -24.31 10.98
CA ALA A 768 -3.63 -24.03 11.01
C ALA A 768 -3.10 -24.42 12.40
N PRO A 769 -1.94 -25.09 12.51
CA PRO A 769 -1.45 -25.60 13.77
C PRO A 769 -1.33 -24.46 14.80
N GLU A 770 -1.95 -24.66 15.96
CA GLU A 770 -1.79 -23.78 17.13
C GLU A 770 -0.32 -23.70 17.51
N VAL A 771 0.26 -22.54 17.30
CA VAL A 771 1.53 -22.20 17.95
C VAL A 771 1.17 -21.73 19.36
N SER A 772 1.37 -22.59 20.36
CA SER A 772 1.32 -22.21 21.75
C SER A 772 2.37 -21.13 22.00
N GLU A 773 1.93 -19.87 22.14
CA GLU A 773 2.77 -18.82 22.71
C GLU A 773 3.08 -19.19 24.15
N GLN A 774 4.25 -19.78 24.40
CA GLN A 774 4.84 -19.72 25.72
C GLN A 774 5.18 -18.23 25.96
N THR A 775 4.28 -17.53 26.63
CA THR A 775 4.58 -16.24 27.25
C THR A 775 5.74 -16.45 28.23
N PRO A 776 6.89 -15.77 28.06
CA PRO A 776 7.81 -15.64 29.17
C PRO A 776 7.07 -14.89 30.26
N GLU A 777 6.85 -15.48 31.42
CA GLU A 777 6.39 -14.81 32.61
C GLU A 777 7.18 -13.52 32.80
N ALA A 778 6.46 -12.44 32.98
CA ALA A 778 7.00 -11.12 33.24
C ALA A 778 7.87 -11.19 34.52
N ALA A 779 9.18 -11.35 34.33
CA ALA A 779 10.11 -10.93 35.35
C ALA A 779 9.95 -9.43 35.50
N GLY A 780 9.42 -9.04 36.64
CA GLY A 780 9.13 -7.67 37.00
C GLY A 780 10.32 -6.76 36.80
N LEU A 781 10.12 -5.71 36.05
CA LEU A 781 10.95 -4.51 36.10
C LEU A 781 10.08 -3.30 35.73
N ILE A 782 10.08 -2.43 36.73
CA ILE A 782 9.57 -1.07 36.81
C ILE A 782 8.20 -0.94 37.48
N SER A 783 8.27 -0.93 38.83
CA SER A 783 7.36 -0.23 39.73
C SER A 783 7.42 1.28 39.41
N PRO A 784 6.32 2.00 39.40
CA PRO A 784 6.37 3.45 39.27
C PRO A 784 6.98 4.05 40.55
N LEU A 785 8.03 4.83 40.36
CA LEU A 785 8.52 5.72 41.41
C LEU A 785 7.41 6.71 41.80
N ALA A 786 7.19 6.77 43.10
CA ALA A 786 6.32 7.71 43.81
C ALA A 786 6.65 9.18 43.52
#